data_69e82041ae5315994ea6212b01008793
#
_entry.id   69e82041ae5315994ea6212b01008793
#
_cell.length_a   1.000
_cell.length_b   1.000
_cell.length_c   1.000
_cell.angle_alpha   90.00
_cell.angle_beta   90.00
_cell.angle_gamma   90.00
#
_symmetry.space_group_name_H-M   'P 1'
#
loop_
_entity.id
_entity.type
_entity.pdbx_description
1 polymer ?
#
loop_
_entity_poly.entity_id
_entity_poly.type
_entity_poly.pdbx_seq_one_letter_code
_entity_poly.pdbx_strand_id
1 'polypeptide(L)'
;MADKLISKIPDGPLAEKWTKRKSELRLVNPNNRRKLEIIVVGTGLGGASAAATLGELGYNVKVFCISDSPRRAHSIAAQGGINAAKNYQNDNDAVYRLFYDTIKGGDYRSREANVYRLAEVSAAIIDQCVAQGVPFAREYGGYLANRSFGGVQVSRTFYARGQTGQQLLLGAYAALNRQIAAGTVTSYPRHEMLDLVIIDGQAKGIIARNLVTGKLERFGAHAVVIATGGYGNTYFLSTNAMNSNGSAAWQCYKKGAYFANPCFAQIHPTCIPVHGEQQCKLTLMSESLRNDGRIWVPKKMEDVMKLRKHEIKPSQIPEEDRDYYLERRYPAFGNLVPRDVASRAAKERCDAGFGVNETGLAVFLDFSDAIKRLGHQRVQERYGNLFDMYFKINNVSPWEEPMMIYPAIHYTMGGIWVDYDLQTTIPGLYAIGEANFSDHGGNRLGASALMQGLADGYFVLPITIADYLSHKFAEPKTDINNPAFDKAEKDVQARIDRLFAIKGKQTVDSIHKKLGNIMWEYVGMARSEEGLKKAIKEINDLKAVFYKDVCVPGEQYQFNQELEKALRLEDFFEIGELMARDALNRNESCGGHFRVESQTEEGEAKRDDANYMYVAAWEYKREGQEPELHKEPLKYEFIEVKTRNYKD
;
A
#
# COMPACT_ATOMS: atom_id res chain seq x y z
N MET A 1 -14.96 -16.05 -25.55
CA MET A 1 -15.21 -15.76 -24.12
C MET A 1 -15.42 -14.27 -24.02
N ALA A 2 -16.47 -13.81 -23.30
CA ALA A 2 -16.65 -12.38 -23.09
C ALA A 2 -15.42 -11.83 -22.35
N ASP A 3 -14.92 -10.68 -22.77
CA ASP A 3 -13.79 -10.02 -22.14
C ASP A 3 -14.19 -9.68 -20.70
N LYS A 4 -13.48 -10.26 -19.72
CA LYS A 4 -13.74 -10.02 -18.29
C LYS A 4 -13.22 -8.67 -17.82
N LEU A 5 -12.35 -8.03 -18.60
CA LEU A 5 -11.72 -6.74 -18.28
C LEU A 5 -12.53 -5.56 -18.80
N ILE A 6 -13.81 -5.47 -18.43
CA ILE A 6 -14.66 -4.33 -18.78
C ILE A 6 -14.52 -3.27 -17.69
N SER A 7 -13.84 -2.17 -17.99
CA SER A 7 -13.55 -1.12 -17.01
C SER A 7 -14.78 -0.32 -16.54
N LYS A 8 -15.88 -0.34 -17.29
CA LYS A 8 -17.13 0.43 -17.02
C LYS A 8 -16.94 1.94 -16.93
N ILE A 9 -15.87 2.47 -17.50
CA ILE A 9 -15.62 3.91 -17.55
C ILE A 9 -16.62 4.53 -18.54
N PRO A 10 -17.41 5.56 -18.13
CA PRO A 10 -18.34 6.22 -19.04
C PRO A 10 -17.61 7.00 -20.14
N ASP A 11 -18.26 7.11 -21.30
CA ASP A 11 -17.83 8.02 -22.36
C ASP A 11 -18.13 9.48 -21.99
N GLY A 12 -17.43 10.41 -22.67
CA GLY A 12 -17.64 11.85 -22.53
C GLY A 12 -16.50 12.59 -21.84
N PRO A 13 -16.68 13.88 -21.55
CA PRO A 13 -15.66 14.72 -20.93
C PRO A 13 -15.18 14.17 -19.58
N LEU A 14 -13.90 14.30 -19.30
CA LEU A 14 -13.26 13.78 -18.09
C LEU A 14 -13.95 14.25 -16.80
N ALA A 15 -14.25 15.55 -16.72
CA ALA A 15 -14.89 16.16 -15.56
C ALA A 15 -16.36 15.74 -15.34
N GLU A 16 -17.00 15.12 -16.32
CA GLU A 16 -18.39 14.71 -16.25
C GLU A 16 -18.57 13.20 -16.00
N LYS A 17 -17.51 12.40 -16.21
CA LYS A 17 -17.59 10.93 -16.15
C LYS A 17 -18.14 10.41 -14.83
N TRP A 18 -17.70 10.93 -13.69
CA TRP A 18 -18.19 10.48 -12.40
C TRP A 18 -19.65 10.90 -12.14
N THR A 19 -20.02 12.12 -12.50
CA THR A 19 -21.41 12.57 -12.39
C THR A 19 -22.32 11.76 -13.30
N LYS A 20 -21.90 11.49 -14.54
CA LYS A 20 -22.63 10.63 -15.47
C LYS A 20 -22.80 9.23 -14.88
N ARG A 21 -21.72 8.61 -14.38
CA ARG A 21 -21.79 7.28 -13.78
C ARG A 21 -22.78 7.24 -12.61
N LYS A 22 -22.73 8.21 -11.70
CA LYS A 22 -23.68 8.31 -10.58
C LYS A 22 -25.13 8.38 -11.05
N SER A 23 -25.42 9.05 -12.17
CA SER A 23 -26.78 9.17 -12.70
C SER A 23 -27.29 7.87 -13.36
N GLU A 24 -26.39 6.99 -13.80
CA GLU A 24 -26.72 5.69 -14.41
C GLU A 24 -26.95 4.58 -13.38
N LEU A 25 -26.35 4.71 -12.19
CA LEU A 25 -26.41 3.69 -11.14
C LEU A 25 -27.79 3.65 -10.45
N ARG A 26 -28.26 2.46 -10.20
CA ARG A 26 -29.49 2.24 -9.43
C ARG A 26 -29.18 2.30 -7.94
N LEU A 27 -30.07 2.92 -7.19
CA LEU A 27 -29.98 2.99 -5.74
C LEU A 27 -30.92 2.00 -5.07
N VAL A 28 -30.50 1.46 -3.94
CA VAL A 28 -31.37 0.63 -3.11
C VAL A 28 -32.33 1.53 -2.31
N ASN A 29 -33.63 1.23 -2.37
CA ASN A 29 -34.60 1.92 -1.55
C ASN A 29 -34.24 1.78 -0.06
N PRO A 30 -34.28 2.85 0.75
CA PRO A 30 -33.91 2.81 2.16
C PRO A 30 -34.57 1.67 2.96
N ASN A 31 -35.86 1.38 2.69
CA ASN A 31 -36.58 0.30 3.36
C ASN A 31 -36.04 -1.10 3.05
N ASN A 32 -35.36 -1.28 1.91
CA ASN A 32 -34.78 -2.56 1.51
C ASN A 32 -33.33 -2.72 1.98
N ARG A 33 -32.61 -1.63 2.27
CA ARG A 33 -31.20 -1.69 2.70
C ARG A 33 -30.99 -2.59 3.91
N ARG A 34 -31.87 -2.52 4.90
CA ARG A 34 -31.83 -3.35 6.12
C ARG A 34 -31.95 -4.86 5.87
N LYS A 35 -32.39 -5.29 4.69
CA LYS A 35 -32.48 -6.70 4.29
C LYS A 35 -31.17 -7.22 3.70
N LEU A 36 -30.27 -6.33 3.30
CA LEU A 36 -29.05 -6.64 2.59
C LEU A 36 -27.87 -6.68 3.55
N GLU A 37 -27.07 -7.72 3.42
CA GLU A 37 -25.89 -7.95 4.24
C GLU A 37 -24.62 -7.74 3.42
N ILE A 38 -23.65 -7.03 3.97
CA ILE A 38 -22.35 -6.74 3.36
C ILE A 38 -21.24 -7.15 4.33
N ILE A 39 -20.29 -7.93 3.85
CA ILE A 39 -19.06 -8.23 4.57
C ILE A 39 -17.99 -7.22 4.14
N VAL A 40 -17.31 -6.61 5.11
CA VAL A 40 -16.12 -5.78 4.89
C VAL A 40 -14.94 -6.42 5.63
N VAL A 41 -13.91 -6.81 4.89
CA VAL A 41 -12.71 -7.44 5.44
C VAL A 41 -11.60 -6.41 5.51
N GLY A 42 -11.21 -6.03 6.72
CA GLY A 42 -10.22 -4.99 7.00
C GLY A 42 -10.84 -3.73 7.62
N THR A 43 -10.13 -3.14 8.56
CA THR A 43 -10.56 -1.97 9.35
C THR A 43 -9.56 -0.82 9.31
N GLY A 44 -8.72 -0.78 8.28
CA GLY A 44 -7.94 0.41 7.93
C GLY A 44 -8.85 1.54 7.45
N LEU A 45 -8.27 2.63 6.96
CA LEU A 45 -9.07 3.79 6.53
C LEU A 45 -10.12 3.44 5.48
N GLY A 46 -9.78 2.62 4.48
CA GLY A 46 -10.75 2.17 3.48
C GLY A 46 -11.89 1.35 4.08
N GLY A 47 -11.57 0.32 4.85
CA GLY A 47 -12.57 -0.57 5.43
C GLY A 47 -13.42 0.08 6.51
N ALA A 48 -12.83 0.85 7.41
CA ALA A 48 -13.56 1.56 8.47
C ALA A 48 -14.52 2.62 7.89
N SER A 49 -14.05 3.41 6.90
CA SER A 49 -14.89 4.41 6.24
C SER A 49 -16.03 3.77 5.45
N ALA A 50 -15.77 2.69 4.73
CA ALA A 50 -16.80 1.96 3.99
C ALA A 50 -17.85 1.34 4.92
N ALA A 51 -17.41 0.61 5.96
CA ALA A 51 -18.31 -0.02 6.91
C ALA A 51 -19.18 1.01 7.67
N ALA A 52 -18.58 2.13 8.10
CA ALA A 52 -19.30 3.22 8.74
C ALA A 52 -20.36 3.81 7.82
N THR A 53 -20.00 4.13 6.58
CA THR A 53 -20.93 4.74 5.62
C THR A 53 -22.05 3.78 5.21
N LEU A 54 -21.73 2.52 4.94
CA LEU A 54 -22.73 1.52 4.58
C LEU A 54 -23.71 1.26 5.73
N GLY A 55 -23.20 1.20 6.98
CA GLY A 55 -24.04 1.09 8.17
C GLY A 55 -24.95 2.32 8.37
N GLU A 56 -24.43 3.53 8.17
CA GLU A 56 -25.20 4.78 8.24
C GLU A 56 -26.29 4.84 7.16
N LEU A 57 -26.03 4.29 5.98
CA LEU A 57 -27.02 4.16 4.92
C LEU A 57 -28.12 3.12 5.21
N GLY A 58 -27.97 2.29 6.24
CA GLY A 58 -28.97 1.34 6.69
C GLY A 58 -28.75 -0.11 6.25
N TYR A 59 -27.61 -0.45 5.65
CA TYR A 59 -27.23 -1.85 5.39
C TYR A 59 -26.81 -2.57 6.68
N ASN A 60 -26.94 -3.91 6.69
CA ASN A 60 -26.36 -4.75 7.73
C ASN A 60 -24.91 -5.10 7.35
N VAL A 61 -23.95 -4.58 8.09
CA VAL A 61 -22.54 -4.75 7.79
C VAL A 61 -21.88 -5.65 8.83
N LYS A 62 -21.10 -6.62 8.35
CA LYS A 62 -20.19 -7.45 9.15
C LYS A 62 -18.77 -6.99 8.83
N VAL A 63 -18.06 -6.39 9.79
CA VAL A 63 -16.70 -5.90 9.60
C VAL A 63 -15.70 -6.75 10.35
N PHE A 64 -14.65 -7.19 9.67
CA PHE A 64 -13.64 -8.11 10.16
C PHE A 64 -12.31 -7.40 10.40
N CYS A 65 -11.76 -7.62 11.58
CA CYS A 65 -10.48 -7.08 11.98
C CYS A 65 -9.57 -8.20 12.47
N ILE A 66 -8.40 -8.35 11.86
CA ILE A 66 -7.42 -9.35 12.30
C ILE A 66 -6.81 -9.02 13.67
N SER A 67 -6.76 -7.73 14.02
CA SER A 67 -6.26 -7.25 15.30
C SER A 67 -7.37 -7.28 16.37
N ASP A 68 -6.97 -7.05 17.62
CA ASP A 68 -7.87 -6.86 18.75
C ASP A 68 -8.69 -5.56 18.67
N SER A 69 -8.21 -4.60 17.87
CA SER A 69 -8.88 -3.31 17.68
C SER A 69 -8.66 -2.79 16.25
N PRO A 70 -9.71 -2.20 15.63
CA PRO A 70 -9.60 -1.49 14.35
C PRO A 70 -8.51 -0.42 14.33
N ARG A 71 -8.17 0.17 15.47
CA ARG A 71 -7.13 1.20 15.60
C ARG A 71 -5.70 0.70 15.34
N ARG A 72 -5.49 -0.62 15.17
CA ARG A 72 -4.18 -1.21 14.90
C ARG A 72 -3.91 -1.43 13.41
N ALA A 73 -4.78 -0.96 12.54
CA ALA A 73 -4.56 -1.03 11.10
C ALA A 73 -3.32 -0.24 10.67
N HIS A 74 -2.68 -0.65 9.57
CA HIS A 74 -1.47 0.00 9.08
C HIS A 74 -1.62 1.51 8.84
N SER A 75 -2.82 1.99 8.51
CA SER A 75 -3.12 3.42 8.35
C SER A 75 -2.63 4.30 9.50
N ILE A 76 -2.55 3.75 10.74
CA ILE A 76 -2.04 4.47 11.92
C ILE A 76 -0.57 4.91 11.76
N ALA A 77 0.21 4.19 10.97
CA ALA A 77 1.65 4.45 10.80
C ALA A 77 1.96 5.58 9.81
N ALA A 78 0.98 6.08 9.05
CA ALA A 78 1.19 7.15 8.10
C ALA A 78 1.38 8.50 8.81
N GLN A 79 2.46 9.20 8.50
CA GLN A 79 2.90 10.40 9.24
C GLN A 79 2.75 11.68 8.42
N GLY A 80 3.00 11.61 7.11
CA GLY A 80 3.26 12.77 6.26
C GLY A 80 2.07 13.70 6.05
N GLY A 81 0.92 13.18 5.69
CA GLY A 81 -0.25 13.98 5.36
C GLY A 81 -1.19 13.31 4.39
N ILE A 82 -2.18 14.06 3.95
CA ILE A 82 -3.18 13.68 2.95
C ILE A 82 -3.36 14.80 1.93
N ASN A 83 -3.32 14.46 0.64
CA ASN A 83 -3.50 15.43 -0.45
C ASN A 83 -4.97 15.76 -0.68
N ALA A 84 -5.23 17.02 -1.03
CA ALA A 84 -6.52 17.48 -1.55
C ALA A 84 -6.37 18.73 -2.40
N ALA A 85 -7.15 18.83 -3.48
CA ALA A 85 -7.12 19.95 -4.41
C ALA A 85 -8.00 21.12 -3.89
N LYS A 86 -7.58 21.77 -2.80
CA LYS A 86 -8.30 22.89 -2.18
C LYS A 86 -7.76 24.28 -2.51
N ASN A 87 -6.55 24.37 -3.04
CA ASN A 87 -5.90 25.63 -3.43
C ASN A 87 -5.90 26.72 -2.32
N TYR A 88 -5.69 26.34 -1.06
CA TYR A 88 -5.72 27.31 0.06
C TYR A 88 -4.57 28.31 0.03
N GLN A 89 -3.43 27.97 -0.55
CA GLN A 89 -2.27 28.87 -0.71
C GLN A 89 -2.36 29.72 -1.97
N ASN A 90 -3.37 29.53 -2.79
CA ASN A 90 -3.55 30.23 -4.07
C ASN A 90 -2.30 30.11 -4.98
N ASP A 91 -1.68 28.93 -4.98
CA ASP A 91 -0.49 28.58 -5.77
C ASP A 91 -0.84 27.82 -7.06
N ASN A 92 -2.05 28.07 -7.58
CA ASN A 92 -2.62 27.48 -8.79
C ASN A 92 -2.85 25.96 -8.70
N ASP A 93 -3.15 25.43 -7.52
CA ASP A 93 -3.62 24.07 -7.41
C ASP A 93 -5.07 23.93 -7.89
N ALA A 94 -5.40 22.77 -8.45
CA ALA A 94 -6.72 22.46 -8.97
C ALA A 94 -6.90 20.94 -9.07
N VAL A 95 -8.16 20.50 -9.23
CA VAL A 95 -8.48 19.08 -9.49
C VAL A 95 -7.68 18.53 -10.68
N TYR A 96 -7.67 19.29 -11.80
CA TYR A 96 -6.90 18.88 -12.98
C TYR A 96 -5.39 18.80 -12.70
N ARG A 97 -4.83 19.70 -11.89
CA ARG A 97 -3.41 19.67 -11.54
C ARG A 97 -3.07 18.48 -10.66
N LEU A 98 -3.91 18.15 -9.66
CA LEU A 98 -3.73 16.94 -8.85
C LEU A 98 -3.83 15.67 -9.71
N PHE A 99 -4.79 15.62 -10.63
CA PHE A 99 -4.91 14.57 -11.63
C PHE A 99 -3.66 14.45 -12.48
N TYR A 100 -3.19 15.56 -13.08
CA TYR A 100 -2.00 15.60 -13.92
C TYR A 100 -0.76 15.10 -13.18
N ASP A 101 -0.51 15.64 -11.98
CA ASP A 101 0.65 15.26 -11.15
C ASP A 101 0.60 13.77 -10.78
N THR A 102 -0.58 13.22 -10.48
CA THR A 102 -0.76 11.81 -10.13
C THR A 102 -0.49 10.90 -11.33
N ILE A 103 -1.02 11.21 -12.50
CA ILE A 103 -0.78 10.45 -13.74
C ILE A 103 0.71 10.49 -14.11
N LYS A 104 1.31 11.69 -14.14
CA LYS A 104 2.72 11.87 -14.48
C LYS A 104 3.64 11.20 -13.45
N GLY A 105 3.34 11.39 -12.16
CA GLY A 105 4.08 10.76 -11.07
C GLY A 105 4.03 9.24 -11.10
N GLY A 106 2.93 8.66 -11.58
CA GLY A 106 2.71 7.23 -11.79
C GLY A 106 3.22 6.68 -13.13
N ASP A 107 3.96 7.49 -13.89
CA ASP A 107 4.52 7.11 -15.20
C ASP A 107 3.48 6.61 -16.21
N TYR A 108 2.30 7.23 -16.21
CA TYR A 108 1.24 6.90 -17.18
C TYR A 108 0.89 5.41 -17.21
N ARG A 109 0.73 4.80 -16.02
CA ARG A 109 0.33 3.38 -15.87
C ARG A 109 -0.95 3.23 -15.04
N SER A 110 -1.81 4.28 -15.05
CA SER A 110 -3.12 4.29 -14.40
C SER A 110 -4.20 4.83 -15.35
N ARG A 111 -5.46 4.60 -15.01
CA ARG A 111 -6.62 5.05 -15.80
C ARG A 111 -6.91 6.52 -15.53
N GLU A 112 -7.01 7.35 -16.57
CA GLU A 112 -7.33 8.78 -16.45
C GLU A 112 -8.61 9.04 -15.64
N ALA A 113 -9.68 8.34 -15.95
CA ALA A 113 -10.98 8.57 -15.33
C ALA A 113 -10.97 8.27 -13.83
N ASN A 114 -10.31 7.21 -13.40
CA ASN A 114 -10.18 6.84 -11.99
C ASN A 114 -9.37 7.87 -11.22
N VAL A 115 -8.26 8.31 -11.78
CA VAL A 115 -7.39 9.32 -11.16
C VAL A 115 -8.08 10.68 -11.08
N TYR A 116 -8.82 11.07 -12.13
CA TYR A 116 -9.58 12.31 -12.09
C TYR A 116 -10.67 12.29 -11.02
N ARG A 117 -11.42 11.18 -10.92
CA ARG A 117 -12.42 10.99 -9.86
C ARG A 117 -11.78 11.10 -8.46
N LEU A 118 -10.62 10.48 -8.26
CA LEU A 118 -9.89 10.58 -7.00
C LEU A 118 -9.54 12.03 -6.66
N ALA A 119 -9.05 12.80 -7.64
CA ALA A 119 -8.73 14.21 -7.47
C ALA A 119 -9.99 15.06 -7.20
N GLU A 120 -11.09 14.76 -7.90
CA GLU A 120 -12.38 15.46 -7.75
C GLU A 120 -12.94 15.32 -6.33
N VAL A 121 -12.94 14.11 -5.76
CA VAL A 121 -13.50 13.87 -4.41
C VAL A 121 -12.56 14.27 -3.28
N SER A 122 -11.30 14.57 -3.57
CA SER A 122 -10.26 14.82 -2.56
C SER A 122 -10.62 15.98 -1.60
N ALA A 123 -11.20 17.06 -2.12
CA ALA A 123 -11.60 18.21 -1.31
C ALA A 123 -12.69 17.85 -0.30
N ALA A 124 -13.67 17.04 -0.70
CA ALA A 124 -14.75 16.58 0.16
C ALA A 124 -14.24 15.63 1.26
N ILE A 125 -13.18 14.85 1.00
CA ILE A 125 -12.54 14.01 2.02
C ILE A 125 -12.04 14.84 3.20
N ILE A 126 -11.36 15.95 2.93
CA ILE A 126 -10.85 16.84 3.99
C ILE A 126 -12.01 17.43 4.80
N ASP A 127 -13.08 17.88 4.14
CA ASP A 127 -14.24 18.42 4.83
C ASP A 127 -14.91 17.36 5.72
N GLN A 128 -15.04 16.14 5.24
CA GLN A 128 -15.54 15.00 6.02
C GLN A 128 -14.66 14.73 7.25
N CYS A 129 -13.35 14.72 7.08
CA CYS A 129 -12.41 14.48 8.18
C CYS A 129 -12.44 15.62 9.23
N VAL A 130 -12.55 16.88 8.81
CA VAL A 130 -12.72 18.03 9.71
C VAL A 130 -14.03 17.89 10.50
N ALA A 131 -15.13 17.54 9.83
CA ALA A 131 -16.43 17.32 10.48
C ALA A 131 -16.38 16.16 11.49
N GLN A 132 -15.52 15.17 11.30
CA GLN A 132 -15.29 14.06 12.23
C GLN A 132 -14.34 14.43 13.38
N GLY A 133 -13.82 15.67 13.43
CA GLY A 133 -12.95 16.14 14.50
C GLY A 133 -11.48 15.82 14.32
N VAL A 134 -11.02 15.51 13.11
CA VAL A 134 -9.58 15.32 12.83
C VAL A 134 -8.83 16.64 13.06
N PRO A 135 -7.84 16.66 13.97
CA PRO A 135 -7.15 17.89 14.38
C PRO A 135 -6.02 18.24 13.40
N PHE A 136 -6.37 18.61 12.18
CA PHE A 136 -5.39 19.12 11.22
C PHE A 136 -4.69 20.35 11.76
N ALA A 137 -3.42 20.51 11.42
CA ALA A 137 -2.68 21.75 11.69
C ALA A 137 -3.40 22.95 11.05
N ARG A 138 -3.36 24.11 11.74
CA ARG A 138 -3.99 25.34 11.27
C ARG A 138 -2.98 26.46 11.23
N GLU A 139 -3.23 27.41 10.33
CA GLU A 139 -2.52 28.67 10.26
C GLU A 139 -3.11 29.68 11.25
N TYR A 140 -2.43 30.81 11.45
CA TYR A 140 -2.86 31.84 12.38
C TYR A 140 -4.29 32.35 12.11
N GLY A 141 -4.68 32.45 10.83
CA GLY A 141 -6.04 32.86 10.43
C GLY A 141 -7.13 31.80 10.60
N GLY A 142 -6.78 30.61 11.14
CA GLY A 142 -7.73 29.53 11.39
C GLY A 142 -7.96 28.57 10.22
N TYR A 143 -7.43 28.86 9.04
CA TYR A 143 -7.46 27.95 7.89
C TYR A 143 -6.59 26.72 8.15
N LEU A 144 -6.92 25.61 7.48
CA LEU A 144 -6.10 24.42 7.56
C LEU A 144 -4.74 24.68 6.91
N ALA A 145 -3.68 24.37 7.66
CA ALA A 145 -2.33 24.43 7.13
C ALA A 145 -2.08 23.34 6.11
N ASN A 146 -1.42 23.67 5.02
CA ASN A 146 -0.97 22.73 4.02
C ASN A 146 0.46 23.00 3.56
N ARG A 147 1.06 22.04 2.89
CA ARG A 147 2.46 22.11 2.43
C ARG A 147 2.66 21.35 1.14
N SER A 148 3.75 21.63 0.45
CA SER A 148 4.25 20.74 -0.60
C SER A 148 4.79 19.44 0.02
N PHE A 149 4.76 18.36 -0.77
CA PHE A 149 5.21 17.05 -0.34
C PHE A 149 5.89 16.32 -1.51
N GLY A 150 6.77 15.38 -1.22
CA GLY A 150 7.67 14.77 -2.19
C GLY A 150 7.06 14.45 -3.56
N GLY A 151 7.67 14.99 -4.62
CA GLY A 151 7.22 14.89 -6.00
C GLY A 151 6.22 15.96 -6.46
N VAL A 152 5.82 16.90 -5.59
CA VAL A 152 4.81 17.95 -5.89
C VAL A 152 5.30 19.32 -5.44
N GLN A 153 5.18 20.32 -6.30
CA GLN A 153 5.65 21.68 -6.04
C GLN A 153 4.58 22.61 -5.46
N VAL A 154 3.31 22.20 -5.44
CA VAL A 154 2.21 22.97 -4.86
C VAL A 154 1.85 22.53 -3.45
N SER A 155 1.30 23.43 -2.67
CA SER A 155 0.90 23.18 -1.28
C SER A 155 -0.50 22.58 -1.21
N ARG A 156 -0.61 21.26 -1.25
CA ARG A 156 -1.89 20.53 -1.20
C ARG A 156 -1.97 19.45 -0.12
N THR A 157 -0.90 19.25 0.66
CA THR A 157 -0.86 18.21 1.67
C THR A 157 -1.29 18.76 3.02
N PHE A 158 -2.43 18.29 3.51
CA PHE A 158 -2.97 18.57 4.85
C PHE A 158 -2.39 17.58 5.85
N TYR A 159 -2.12 18.00 7.09
CA TYR A 159 -1.38 17.16 8.03
C TYR A 159 -1.72 17.44 9.49
N ALA A 160 -1.46 16.46 10.33
CA ALA A 160 -1.53 16.54 11.80
C ALA A 160 -0.15 16.22 12.42
N ARG A 161 0.86 16.97 12.04
CA ARG A 161 2.24 17.00 12.61
C ARG A 161 2.81 15.64 13.01
N GLY A 162 3.03 14.75 12.03
CA GLY A 162 3.60 13.40 12.24
C GLY A 162 2.60 12.35 12.71
N GLN A 163 1.34 12.71 12.91
CA GLN A 163 0.28 11.81 13.40
C GLN A 163 -0.93 11.74 12.43
N THR A 164 -0.74 12.13 11.17
CA THR A 164 -1.87 12.28 10.24
C THR A 164 -2.67 10.99 10.07
N GLY A 165 -2.02 9.88 9.83
CA GLY A 165 -2.69 8.59 9.69
C GLY A 165 -3.42 8.14 10.95
N GLN A 166 -2.81 8.35 12.12
CA GLN A 166 -3.43 8.07 13.40
C GLN A 166 -4.72 8.87 13.60
N GLN A 167 -4.68 10.16 13.34
CA GLN A 167 -5.83 11.05 13.57
C GLN A 167 -6.96 10.78 12.56
N LEU A 168 -6.62 10.51 11.30
CA LEU A 168 -7.60 10.10 10.29
C LEU A 168 -8.24 8.76 10.65
N LEU A 169 -7.45 7.79 11.10
CA LEU A 169 -7.98 6.48 11.52
C LEU A 169 -8.89 6.61 12.74
N LEU A 170 -8.55 7.45 13.72
CA LEU A 170 -9.41 7.71 14.87
C LEU A 170 -10.75 8.34 14.45
N GLY A 171 -10.76 9.24 13.46
CA GLY A 171 -11.99 9.81 12.89
C GLY A 171 -12.88 8.74 12.24
N ALA A 172 -12.29 7.90 11.39
CA ALA A 172 -13.01 6.78 10.77
C ALA A 172 -13.50 5.73 11.79
N TYR A 173 -12.66 5.44 12.79
CA TYR A 173 -13.01 4.55 13.90
C TYR A 173 -14.19 5.09 14.74
N ALA A 174 -14.22 6.39 15.03
CA ALA A 174 -15.33 7.01 15.72
C ALA A 174 -16.64 6.90 14.93
N ALA A 175 -16.60 7.12 13.60
CA ALA A 175 -17.75 6.92 12.72
C ALA A 175 -18.21 5.45 12.71
N LEU A 176 -17.27 4.50 12.62
CA LEU A 176 -17.55 3.06 12.69
C LEU A 176 -18.21 2.67 14.01
N ASN A 177 -17.68 3.14 15.12
CA ASN A 177 -18.22 2.83 16.46
C ASN A 177 -19.65 3.35 16.66
N ARG A 178 -20.01 4.50 16.09
CA ARG A 178 -21.40 4.97 16.11
C ARG A 178 -22.34 3.97 15.44
N GLN A 179 -21.93 3.36 14.33
CA GLN A 179 -22.74 2.36 13.63
C GLN A 179 -22.75 1.01 14.35
N ILE A 180 -21.67 0.64 15.03
CA ILE A 180 -21.65 -0.54 15.91
C ILE A 180 -22.64 -0.33 17.07
N ALA A 181 -22.62 0.83 17.71
CA ALA A 181 -23.55 1.17 18.79
C ALA A 181 -25.02 1.23 18.31
N ALA A 182 -25.25 1.68 17.08
CA ALA A 182 -26.58 1.69 16.46
C ALA A 182 -27.07 0.31 16.00
N GLY A 183 -26.20 -0.71 16.01
CA GLY A 183 -26.54 -2.09 15.63
C GLY A 183 -26.59 -2.36 14.11
N THR A 184 -26.21 -1.40 13.28
CA THR A 184 -26.13 -1.56 11.80
C THR A 184 -24.83 -2.24 11.38
N VAL A 185 -23.79 -2.16 12.19
CA VAL A 185 -22.51 -2.83 11.98
C VAL A 185 -22.21 -3.79 13.13
N THR A 186 -21.88 -5.03 12.79
CA THR A 186 -21.33 -6.02 13.73
C THR A 186 -19.85 -6.17 13.48
N SER A 187 -19.03 -5.97 14.52
CA SER A 187 -17.58 -6.06 14.45
C SER A 187 -17.07 -7.42 14.92
N TYR A 188 -16.16 -8.00 14.15
CA TYR A 188 -15.48 -9.27 14.44
C TYR A 188 -13.97 -9.03 14.59
N PRO A 189 -13.49 -8.56 15.76
CA PRO A 189 -12.04 -8.47 16.03
C PRO A 189 -11.44 -9.86 16.18
N ARG A 190 -10.13 -9.98 15.93
CA ARG A 190 -9.42 -11.26 16.01
C ARG A 190 -9.99 -12.35 15.09
N HIS A 191 -10.46 -11.92 13.91
CA HIS A 191 -10.90 -12.84 12.86
C HIS A 191 -10.10 -12.61 11.58
N GLU A 192 -9.52 -13.67 11.04
CA GLU A 192 -8.78 -13.63 9.78
C GLU A 192 -9.56 -14.38 8.70
N MET A 193 -9.84 -13.69 7.59
CA MET A 193 -10.42 -14.32 6.40
C MET A 193 -9.41 -15.29 5.78
N LEU A 194 -9.80 -16.56 5.64
CA LEU A 194 -8.96 -17.61 5.06
C LEU A 194 -9.47 -18.12 3.71
N ASP A 195 -10.72 -17.89 3.36
CA ASP A 195 -11.24 -18.21 2.04
C ASP A 195 -12.47 -17.36 1.67
N LEU A 196 -12.71 -17.24 0.36
CA LEU A 196 -13.89 -16.61 -0.23
C LEU A 196 -14.87 -17.72 -0.65
N VAL A 197 -16.16 -17.54 -0.33
CA VAL A 197 -17.21 -18.46 -0.74
C VAL A 197 -17.98 -17.90 -1.93
N ILE A 198 -18.00 -18.66 -3.01
CA ILE A 198 -18.69 -18.34 -4.24
C ILE A 198 -19.88 -19.30 -4.42
N ILE A 199 -21.06 -18.72 -4.67
CA ILE A 199 -22.29 -19.47 -4.99
C ILE A 199 -22.83 -18.89 -6.30
N ASP A 200 -23.09 -19.75 -7.27
CA ASP A 200 -23.60 -19.36 -8.59
C ASP A 200 -22.75 -18.25 -9.27
N GLY A 201 -21.43 -18.35 -9.12
CA GLY A 201 -20.49 -17.41 -9.72
C GLY A 201 -20.41 -16.05 -9.02
N GLN A 202 -21.03 -15.86 -7.87
CA GLN A 202 -21.06 -14.62 -7.10
C GLN A 202 -20.41 -14.80 -5.73
N ALA A 203 -19.75 -13.75 -5.24
CA ALA A 203 -19.24 -13.71 -3.88
C ALA A 203 -20.39 -13.62 -2.88
N LYS A 204 -20.52 -14.62 -2.00
CA LYS A 204 -21.66 -14.77 -1.07
C LYS A 204 -21.25 -14.94 0.39
N GLY A 205 -19.97 -15.00 0.67
CA GLY A 205 -19.51 -15.13 2.04
C GLY A 205 -18.02 -15.42 2.14
N ILE A 206 -17.59 -15.67 3.36
CA ILE A 206 -16.20 -15.98 3.70
C ILE A 206 -16.12 -17.10 4.73
N ILE A 207 -14.97 -17.77 4.77
CA ILE A 207 -14.52 -18.58 5.90
C ILE A 207 -13.49 -17.75 6.66
N ALA A 208 -13.72 -17.55 7.94
CA ALA A 208 -12.78 -16.85 8.81
C ALA A 208 -12.34 -17.76 9.97
N ARG A 209 -11.09 -17.59 10.40
CA ARG A 209 -10.59 -18.22 11.63
C ARG A 209 -10.73 -17.22 12.77
N ASN A 210 -11.38 -17.61 13.82
CA ASN A 210 -11.35 -16.91 15.09
C ASN A 210 -9.98 -17.14 15.74
N LEU A 211 -9.15 -16.11 15.79
CA LEU A 211 -7.75 -16.23 16.21
C LEU A 211 -7.57 -16.53 17.70
N VAL A 212 -8.63 -16.30 18.51
CA VAL A 212 -8.60 -16.61 19.95
C VAL A 212 -8.92 -18.09 20.19
N THR A 213 -9.96 -18.60 19.55
CA THR A 213 -10.44 -19.98 19.76
C THR A 213 -9.86 -20.99 18.77
N GLY A 214 -9.30 -20.51 17.66
CA GLY A 214 -8.81 -21.33 16.55
C GLY A 214 -9.91 -21.96 15.68
N LYS A 215 -11.18 -21.72 15.97
CA LYS A 215 -12.30 -22.27 15.20
C LYS A 215 -12.45 -21.60 13.85
N LEU A 216 -12.84 -22.39 12.86
CA LEU A 216 -13.31 -21.87 11.57
C LEU A 216 -14.79 -21.49 11.70
N GLU A 217 -15.13 -20.32 11.18
CA GLU A 217 -16.48 -19.76 11.24
C GLU A 217 -16.94 -19.34 9.84
N ARG A 218 -18.23 -19.51 9.55
CA ARG A 218 -18.85 -19.20 8.26
C ARG A 218 -19.64 -17.92 8.35
N PHE A 219 -19.47 -17.03 7.39
CA PHE A 219 -20.21 -15.78 7.31
C PHE A 219 -20.77 -15.58 5.90
N GLY A 220 -22.07 -15.40 5.81
CA GLY A 220 -22.79 -15.11 4.57
C GLY A 220 -23.08 -13.63 4.39
N ALA A 221 -23.17 -13.21 3.12
CA ALA A 221 -23.58 -11.85 2.74
C ALA A 221 -24.07 -11.81 1.29
N HIS A 222 -24.66 -10.69 0.90
CA HIS A 222 -25.01 -10.41 -0.51
C HIS A 222 -23.83 -9.90 -1.32
N ALA A 223 -22.87 -9.23 -0.66
CA ALA A 223 -21.63 -8.75 -1.25
C ALA A 223 -20.47 -8.79 -0.24
N VAL A 224 -19.24 -8.88 -0.77
CA VAL A 224 -18.00 -8.91 0.01
C VAL A 224 -17.07 -7.81 -0.47
N VAL A 225 -16.50 -7.06 0.48
CA VAL A 225 -15.56 -5.96 0.23
C VAL A 225 -14.22 -6.30 0.87
N ILE A 226 -13.16 -6.31 0.07
CA ILE A 226 -11.78 -6.51 0.52
C ILE A 226 -11.12 -5.16 0.73
N ALA A 227 -10.69 -4.89 1.96
CA ALA A 227 -10.05 -3.63 2.37
C ALA A 227 -8.80 -3.91 3.24
N THR A 228 -8.05 -4.94 2.89
CA THR A 228 -6.99 -5.52 3.71
C THR A 228 -5.61 -4.91 3.51
N GLY A 229 -5.50 -3.87 2.69
CA GLY A 229 -4.22 -3.22 2.40
C GLY A 229 -3.34 -4.03 1.45
N GLY A 230 -2.06 -3.70 1.41
CA GLY A 230 -1.10 -4.27 0.47
C GLY A 230 -0.38 -5.52 0.95
N TYR A 231 0.54 -6.02 0.13
CA TYR A 231 1.27 -7.27 0.32
C TYR A 231 2.80 -7.07 0.51
N GLY A 232 3.22 -5.89 0.98
CA GLY A 232 4.64 -5.56 1.17
C GLY A 232 5.38 -6.49 2.16
N ASN A 233 4.67 -7.15 3.08
CA ASN A 233 5.26 -8.12 4.00
C ASN A 233 5.76 -9.41 3.32
N THR A 234 5.51 -9.59 2.03
CA THR A 234 6.19 -10.60 1.20
C THR A 234 7.72 -10.47 1.29
N TYR A 235 8.23 -9.28 1.49
CA TYR A 235 9.67 -8.97 1.66
C TYR A 235 10.20 -9.24 3.07
N PHE A 236 9.42 -9.78 3.97
CA PHE A 236 9.69 -9.94 5.40
C PHE A 236 9.90 -8.59 6.12
N LEU A 237 10.97 -7.87 5.80
CA LEU A 237 11.23 -6.52 6.31
C LEU A 237 10.56 -5.48 5.42
N SER A 238 9.54 -4.82 5.96
CA SER A 238 8.80 -3.74 5.32
C SER A 238 8.41 -2.69 6.36
N THR A 239 7.88 -1.57 5.90
CA THR A 239 7.28 -0.57 6.79
C THR A 239 5.84 -0.89 7.16
N ASN A 240 5.25 -1.93 6.54
CA ASN A 240 3.86 -2.31 6.78
C ASN A 240 3.67 -2.89 8.19
N ALA A 241 2.48 -2.71 8.74
CA ALA A 241 2.09 -3.44 9.93
C ALA A 241 2.13 -4.96 9.66
N MET A 242 2.47 -5.77 10.66
CA MET A 242 2.52 -7.24 10.54
C MET A 242 1.19 -7.85 10.07
N ASN A 243 0.09 -7.14 10.29
CA ASN A 243 -1.26 -7.55 9.91
C ASN A 243 -1.59 -7.31 8.43
N SER A 244 -0.85 -6.42 7.73
CA SER A 244 -1.00 -6.17 6.29
C SER A 244 -0.32 -7.30 5.53
N ASN A 245 -1.05 -8.35 5.19
CA ASN A 245 -0.45 -9.58 4.69
C ASN A 245 -0.85 -9.96 3.25
N GLY A 246 -1.90 -9.37 2.69
CA GLY A 246 -2.36 -9.69 1.33
C GLY A 246 -3.09 -11.03 1.19
N SER A 247 -3.16 -11.86 2.22
CA SER A 247 -3.72 -13.23 2.12
C SER A 247 -5.18 -13.26 1.70
N ALA A 248 -6.03 -12.40 2.25
CA ALA A 248 -7.44 -12.35 1.84
C ALA A 248 -7.60 -11.99 0.35
N ALA A 249 -6.84 -11.01 -0.13
CA ALA A 249 -6.80 -10.65 -1.55
C ALA A 249 -6.30 -11.82 -2.40
N TRP A 250 -5.31 -12.56 -1.91
CA TRP A 250 -4.76 -13.71 -2.60
C TRP A 250 -5.76 -14.88 -2.70
N GLN A 251 -6.55 -15.14 -1.66
CA GLN A 251 -7.63 -16.13 -1.74
C GLN A 251 -8.69 -15.71 -2.78
N CYS A 252 -9.00 -14.42 -2.89
CA CYS A 252 -9.89 -13.94 -3.95
C CYS A 252 -9.30 -14.15 -5.34
N TYR A 253 -8.00 -13.94 -5.53
CA TYR A 253 -7.29 -14.25 -6.77
C TYR A 253 -7.40 -15.74 -7.13
N LYS A 254 -7.18 -16.63 -6.19
CA LYS A 254 -7.31 -18.09 -6.38
C LYS A 254 -8.75 -18.53 -6.72
N LYS A 255 -9.75 -17.73 -6.38
CA LYS A 255 -11.16 -17.97 -6.71
C LYS A 255 -11.60 -17.34 -8.03
N GLY A 256 -10.72 -16.61 -8.72
CA GLY A 256 -10.98 -16.06 -10.05
C GLY A 256 -11.04 -14.54 -10.16
N ALA A 257 -10.77 -13.80 -9.07
CA ALA A 257 -10.49 -12.38 -9.17
C ALA A 257 -9.13 -12.17 -9.85
N TYR A 258 -9.03 -11.30 -10.85
CA TYR A 258 -7.74 -11.02 -11.46
C TYR A 258 -6.87 -10.15 -10.55
N PHE A 259 -5.55 -10.36 -10.62
CA PHE A 259 -4.57 -9.60 -9.87
C PHE A 259 -3.77 -8.71 -10.83
N ALA A 260 -3.77 -7.39 -10.59
CA ALA A 260 -3.25 -6.43 -11.55
C ALA A 260 -1.94 -5.81 -11.08
N ASN A 261 -1.01 -5.64 -12.02
CA ASN A 261 0.29 -4.97 -11.84
C ASN A 261 1.05 -5.40 -10.56
N PRO A 262 1.16 -6.70 -10.24
CA PRO A 262 1.73 -7.14 -8.96
C PRO A 262 3.18 -6.68 -8.73
N CYS A 263 3.95 -6.40 -9.77
CA CYS A 263 5.32 -5.90 -9.66
C CYS A 263 5.44 -4.42 -9.29
N PHE A 264 4.35 -3.67 -9.30
CA PHE A 264 4.37 -2.26 -8.93
C PHE A 264 4.36 -2.12 -7.41
N ALA A 265 5.54 -2.04 -6.83
CA ALA A 265 5.76 -1.85 -5.41
C ALA A 265 6.61 -0.59 -5.18
N GLN A 266 6.19 0.24 -4.24
CA GLN A 266 6.88 1.48 -3.90
C GLN A 266 7.84 1.27 -2.74
N ILE A 267 9.02 1.82 -2.89
CA ILE A 267 10.05 1.86 -1.87
C ILE A 267 10.10 3.26 -1.26
N HIS A 268 10.16 3.35 0.05
CA HIS A 268 10.22 4.61 0.79
C HIS A 268 11.67 4.95 1.12
N PRO A 269 12.16 6.15 0.77
CA PRO A 269 13.58 6.48 0.89
C PRO A 269 14.05 6.80 2.31
N THR A 270 13.14 7.10 3.25
CA THR A 270 13.47 7.61 4.59
C THR A 270 13.06 6.64 5.70
N CYS A 271 13.54 5.40 5.65
CA CYS A 271 13.32 4.45 6.73
C CYS A 271 14.58 4.32 7.59
N ILE A 272 14.40 4.00 8.87
CA ILE A 272 15.52 3.67 9.75
C ILE A 272 16.16 2.37 9.25
N PRO A 273 17.48 2.30 9.08
CA PRO A 273 18.17 1.11 8.61
C PRO A 273 17.96 -0.10 9.52
N VAL A 274 18.26 -1.28 9.03
CA VAL A 274 18.19 -2.53 9.80
C VAL A 274 19.19 -2.51 10.95
N HIS A 275 18.74 -2.92 12.13
CA HIS A 275 19.52 -2.97 13.37
C HIS A 275 19.62 -4.40 13.95
N GLY A 276 20.12 -5.34 13.23
CA GLY A 276 20.37 -6.68 13.71
C GLY A 276 19.35 -7.74 13.28
N GLU A 277 19.64 -8.98 13.62
CA GLU A 277 19.00 -10.17 13.04
C GLU A 277 17.58 -10.45 13.55
N GLN A 278 17.22 -9.91 14.70
CA GLN A 278 15.91 -10.16 15.32
C GLN A 278 14.82 -9.17 14.88
N GLN A 279 15.18 -8.20 14.06
CA GLN A 279 14.22 -7.20 13.57
C GLN A 279 13.20 -7.83 12.61
N CYS A 280 11.93 -7.55 12.83
CA CYS A 280 10.81 -8.07 12.04
C CYS A 280 10.02 -6.98 11.30
N LYS A 281 10.39 -5.71 11.47
CA LYS A 281 9.73 -4.57 10.84
C LYS A 281 10.70 -3.40 10.70
N LEU A 282 10.55 -2.62 9.62
CA LEU A 282 11.31 -1.37 9.43
C LEU A 282 10.49 -0.18 9.89
N THR A 283 11.12 0.78 10.55
CA THR A 283 10.47 2.01 11.01
C THR A 283 10.54 3.07 9.93
N LEU A 284 9.36 3.52 9.50
CA LEU A 284 9.21 4.64 8.59
C LEU A 284 9.49 5.95 9.32
N MET A 285 10.33 6.80 8.74
CA MET A 285 10.42 8.22 9.08
C MET A 285 9.67 9.05 8.03
N SER A 286 8.98 10.08 8.50
CA SER A 286 8.17 10.92 7.60
C SER A 286 9.00 11.50 6.46
N GLU A 287 8.50 11.38 5.24
CA GLU A 287 9.13 12.00 4.07
C GLU A 287 9.22 13.53 4.18
N SER A 288 8.37 14.15 5.00
CA SER A 288 8.45 15.60 5.26
C SER A 288 9.79 16.07 5.82
N LEU A 289 10.59 15.17 6.40
CA LEU A 289 11.96 15.46 6.82
C LEU A 289 12.85 15.91 5.65
N ARG A 290 12.56 15.48 4.42
CA ARG A 290 13.29 15.91 3.23
C ARG A 290 13.01 17.35 2.80
N ASN A 291 11.98 18.00 3.37
CA ASN A 291 11.67 19.40 3.05
C ASN A 291 12.74 20.36 3.55
N ASP A 292 13.32 20.07 4.70
CA ASP A 292 14.35 20.91 5.32
C ASP A 292 15.66 20.15 5.59
N GLY A 293 15.62 18.82 5.67
CA GLY A 293 16.81 17.98 5.82
C GLY A 293 17.52 17.71 4.49
N ARG A 294 18.84 17.66 4.52
CA ARG A 294 19.71 17.43 3.35
C ARG A 294 20.30 16.02 3.39
N ILE A 295 20.26 15.33 2.26
CA ILE A 295 20.74 13.93 2.16
C ILE A 295 22.14 13.90 1.56
N TRP A 296 23.08 13.22 2.25
CA TRP A 296 24.47 13.13 1.81
C TRP A 296 25.19 11.85 2.26
N VAL A 297 26.31 11.59 1.61
CA VAL A 297 27.34 10.61 2.01
C VAL A 297 28.72 11.30 1.94
N PRO A 298 29.77 10.77 2.64
CA PRO A 298 31.12 11.30 2.47
C PRO A 298 31.62 11.13 1.03
N LYS A 299 32.42 12.10 0.53
CA LYS A 299 33.10 12.00 -0.77
C LYS A 299 34.32 11.05 -0.72
N LYS A 300 34.94 10.89 0.46
CA LYS A 300 36.17 10.12 0.65
C LYS A 300 35.86 8.77 1.30
N MET A 301 36.36 7.68 0.72
CA MET A 301 36.20 6.34 1.27
C MET A 301 36.86 6.20 2.65
N GLU A 302 37.93 6.93 2.93
CA GLU A 302 38.59 6.95 4.24
C GLU A 302 37.62 7.39 5.34
N ASP A 303 36.86 8.46 5.09
CA ASP A 303 35.87 8.98 6.05
C ASP A 303 34.71 7.98 6.25
N VAL A 304 34.27 7.28 5.20
CA VAL A 304 33.28 6.21 5.30
C VAL A 304 33.78 5.09 6.22
N MET A 305 35.03 4.67 6.05
CA MET A 305 35.60 3.61 6.88
C MET A 305 35.77 4.01 8.34
N LYS A 306 36.16 5.27 8.61
CA LYS A 306 36.24 5.82 9.98
C LYS A 306 34.86 5.91 10.63
N LEU A 307 33.82 6.32 9.90
CA LEU A 307 32.43 6.35 10.38
C LEU A 307 31.94 4.95 10.77
N ARG A 308 32.15 3.96 9.89
CA ARG A 308 31.73 2.55 10.14
C ARG A 308 32.40 1.95 11.37
N LYS A 309 33.62 2.40 11.71
CA LYS A 309 34.37 1.98 12.90
C LYS A 309 34.11 2.85 14.12
N HIS A 310 33.23 3.85 14.02
CA HIS A 310 32.95 4.83 15.07
C HIS A 310 34.19 5.62 15.53
N GLU A 311 35.20 5.78 14.65
CA GLU A 311 36.41 6.56 14.93
C GLU A 311 36.17 8.08 14.82
N ILE A 312 35.20 8.50 14.01
CA ILE A 312 34.76 9.90 13.86
C ILE A 312 33.25 9.99 13.90
N LYS A 313 32.74 11.17 14.24
CA LYS A 313 31.32 11.53 14.15
C LYS A 313 31.00 12.17 12.81
N PRO A 314 29.75 12.04 12.29
CA PRO A 314 29.33 12.68 11.04
C PRO A 314 29.56 14.19 11.03
N SER A 315 29.31 14.87 12.16
CA SER A 315 29.50 16.32 12.32
C SER A 315 30.95 16.77 12.11
N GLN A 316 31.93 15.88 12.24
CA GLN A 316 33.36 16.17 12.02
C GLN A 316 33.77 16.18 10.54
N ILE A 317 32.92 15.72 9.63
CA ILE A 317 33.20 15.75 8.19
C ILE A 317 32.89 17.16 7.65
N PRO A 318 33.89 17.85 7.07
CA PRO A 318 33.70 19.20 6.52
C PRO A 318 32.63 19.22 5.41
N GLU A 319 31.97 20.37 5.24
CA GLU A 319 30.92 20.56 4.23
C GLU A 319 31.41 20.24 2.81
N GLU A 320 32.62 20.63 2.46
CA GLU A 320 33.25 20.38 1.18
C GLU A 320 33.52 18.90 0.89
N ASP A 321 33.59 18.05 1.92
CA ASP A 321 33.81 16.61 1.83
C ASP A 321 32.48 15.80 1.86
N ARG A 322 31.33 16.48 1.84
CA ARG A 322 30.00 15.88 1.77
C ARG A 322 29.49 15.85 0.32
N ASP A 323 29.02 14.70 -0.14
CA ASP A 323 28.34 14.56 -1.44
C ASP A 323 26.83 14.63 -1.22
N TYR A 324 26.23 15.78 -1.48
CA TYR A 324 24.78 15.99 -1.54
C TYR A 324 24.26 15.51 -2.90
N TYR A 325 24.30 14.20 -3.13
CA TYR A 325 24.13 13.58 -4.43
C TYR A 325 22.77 13.83 -5.09
N LEU A 326 21.68 14.03 -4.33
CA LEU A 326 20.37 14.37 -4.91
C LEU A 326 20.36 15.81 -5.41
N GLU A 327 20.89 16.76 -4.64
CA GLU A 327 20.98 18.16 -5.05
C GLU A 327 21.90 18.33 -6.29
N ARG A 328 22.97 17.57 -6.34
CA ARG A 328 23.92 17.58 -7.48
C ARG A 328 23.33 16.97 -8.74
N ARG A 329 22.58 15.86 -8.63
CA ARG A 329 22.02 15.14 -9.79
C ARG A 329 20.72 15.75 -10.29
N TYR A 330 19.92 16.33 -9.41
CA TYR A 330 18.56 16.82 -9.67
C TYR A 330 18.36 18.24 -9.13
N PRO A 331 19.03 19.26 -9.72
CA PRO A 331 19.03 20.63 -9.16
C PRO A 331 17.64 21.25 -9.01
N ALA A 332 16.68 20.93 -9.89
CA ALA A 332 15.32 21.47 -9.84
C ALA A 332 14.51 21.00 -8.64
N PHE A 333 14.74 19.78 -8.18
CA PHE A 333 13.97 19.15 -7.08
C PHE A 333 14.81 18.89 -5.82
N GLY A 334 16.11 18.70 -5.96
CA GLY A 334 17.00 18.39 -4.86
C GLY A 334 16.54 17.19 -4.04
N ASN A 335 16.42 17.37 -2.75
CA ASN A 335 15.97 16.33 -1.83
C ASN A 335 14.48 15.98 -1.98
N LEU A 336 13.71 16.73 -2.76
CA LEU A 336 12.27 16.50 -2.99
C LEU A 336 11.94 15.69 -4.24
N VAL A 337 12.93 15.09 -4.90
CA VAL A 337 12.68 14.14 -6.01
C VAL A 337 11.73 13.02 -5.57
N PRO A 338 10.98 12.41 -6.50
CA PRO A 338 10.09 11.29 -6.19
C PRO A 338 10.78 10.15 -5.45
N ARG A 339 9.99 9.34 -4.76
CA ARG A 339 10.48 8.25 -3.89
C ARG A 339 11.33 7.22 -4.62
N ASP A 340 10.93 6.85 -5.83
CA ASP A 340 11.65 5.90 -6.68
C ASP A 340 13.05 6.42 -7.04
N VAL A 341 13.16 7.69 -7.41
CA VAL A 341 14.43 8.36 -7.74
C VAL A 341 15.33 8.46 -6.50
N ALA A 342 14.80 8.95 -5.38
CA ALA A 342 15.58 9.08 -4.14
C ALA A 342 16.06 7.74 -3.61
N SER A 343 15.22 6.69 -3.69
CA SER A 343 15.56 5.34 -3.21
C SER A 343 16.67 4.70 -4.05
N ARG A 344 16.56 4.80 -5.39
CA ARG A 344 17.62 4.28 -6.29
C ARG A 344 18.94 5.00 -6.07
N ALA A 345 18.93 6.33 -5.97
CA ALA A 345 20.14 7.11 -5.74
C ALA A 345 20.82 6.76 -4.41
N ALA A 346 20.06 6.51 -3.34
CA ALA A 346 20.62 6.05 -2.07
C ALA A 346 21.26 4.66 -2.19
N LYS A 347 20.54 3.72 -2.87
CA LYS A 347 21.08 2.37 -3.12
C LYS A 347 22.38 2.42 -3.92
N GLU A 348 22.43 3.20 -5.00
CA GLU A 348 23.64 3.36 -5.83
C GLU A 348 24.84 3.85 -5.01
N ARG A 349 24.64 4.78 -4.06
CA ARG A 349 25.73 5.23 -3.18
C ARG A 349 26.20 4.13 -2.25
N CYS A 350 25.26 3.37 -1.68
CA CYS A 350 25.59 2.24 -0.81
C CYS A 350 26.30 1.11 -1.57
N ASP A 351 25.82 0.74 -2.76
CA ASP A 351 26.43 -0.27 -3.65
C ASP A 351 27.83 0.13 -4.10
N ALA A 352 28.07 1.44 -4.31
CA ALA A 352 29.39 1.98 -4.62
C ALA A 352 30.34 2.02 -3.39
N GLY A 353 29.90 1.56 -2.22
CA GLY A 353 30.69 1.46 -1.00
C GLY A 353 30.58 2.67 -0.05
N PHE A 354 29.80 3.70 -0.39
CA PHE A 354 29.70 4.93 0.42
C PHE A 354 28.65 4.89 1.53
N GLY A 355 28.00 3.76 1.76
CA GLY A 355 27.06 3.61 2.90
C GLY A 355 27.75 3.81 4.25
N VAL A 356 27.10 4.54 5.16
CA VAL A 356 27.75 5.16 6.33
C VAL A 356 27.66 4.35 7.64
N ASN A 357 26.78 3.32 7.70
CA ASN A 357 26.67 2.48 8.88
C ASN A 357 27.54 1.21 8.77
N GLU A 358 27.60 0.42 9.82
CA GLU A 358 28.39 -0.83 9.89
C GLU A 358 28.06 -1.81 8.76
N THR A 359 26.78 -1.88 8.34
CA THR A 359 26.33 -2.74 7.24
C THR A 359 26.63 -2.17 5.86
N GLY A 360 26.99 -0.88 5.76
CA GLY A 360 27.13 -0.17 4.50
C GLY A 360 25.79 0.18 3.83
N LEU A 361 24.67 0.00 4.54
CA LEU A 361 23.31 0.23 4.03
C LEU A 361 22.63 1.38 4.76
N ALA A 362 23.22 2.57 4.68
CA ALA A 362 22.64 3.83 5.16
C ALA A 362 23.26 5.04 4.48
N VAL A 363 22.48 6.12 4.39
CA VAL A 363 22.92 7.46 4.02
C VAL A 363 22.49 8.44 5.12
N PHE A 364 23.08 9.63 5.17
CA PHE A 364 22.72 10.64 6.15
C PHE A 364 21.56 11.52 5.69
N LEU A 365 20.69 11.89 6.63
CA LEU A 365 19.69 12.95 6.51
C LEU A 365 19.98 13.97 7.62
N ASP A 366 20.45 15.15 7.22
CA ASP A 366 21.10 16.15 8.08
C ASP A 366 20.26 17.42 8.22
N PHE A 367 20.00 17.81 9.45
CA PHE A 367 19.25 19.02 9.80
C PHE A 367 20.14 20.20 10.25
N SER A 368 21.45 20.06 10.26
CA SER A 368 22.36 21.11 10.75
C SER A 368 22.16 22.45 10.02
N ASP A 369 21.95 22.43 8.71
CA ASP A 369 21.63 23.63 7.91
C ASP A 369 20.26 24.22 8.28
N ALA A 370 19.24 23.37 8.36
CA ALA A 370 17.88 23.80 8.70
C ALA A 370 17.81 24.42 10.10
N ILE A 371 18.53 23.88 11.08
CA ILE A 371 18.60 24.41 12.44
C ILE A 371 19.25 25.80 12.45
N LYS A 372 20.34 25.99 11.68
CA LYS A 372 21.00 27.30 11.53
C LYS A 372 20.10 28.33 10.85
N ARG A 373 19.41 27.92 9.77
CA ARG A 373 18.59 28.79 8.91
C ARG A 373 17.24 29.16 9.55
N LEU A 374 16.56 28.21 10.16
CA LEU A 374 15.19 28.37 10.69
C LEU A 374 15.16 28.66 12.20
N GLY A 375 16.22 28.31 12.92
CA GLY A 375 16.25 28.30 14.35
C GLY A 375 15.63 27.10 15.02
N HIS A 376 16.07 26.78 16.23
CA HIS A 376 15.67 25.60 17.01
C HIS A 376 14.14 25.52 17.18
N GLN A 377 13.49 26.61 17.56
CA GLN A 377 12.06 26.64 17.86
C GLN A 377 11.23 26.19 16.63
N ARG A 378 11.54 26.73 15.44
CA ARG A 378 10.77 26.42 14.24
C ARG A 378 10.99 24.98 13.75
N VAL A 379 12.20 24.46 13.90
CA VAL A 379 12.49 23.05 13.62
C VAL A 379 11.77 22.15 14.62
N GLN A 380 11.76 22.51 15.91
CA GLN A 380 11.00 21.80 16.95
C GLN A 380 9.51 21.76 16.65
N GLU A 381 8.92 22.88 16.24
CA GLU A 381 7.50 22.96 15.87
C GLU A 381 7.15 22.05 14.68
N ARG A 382 8.06 21.92 13.71
CA ARG A 382 7.85 21.11 12.49
C ARG A 382 8.14 19.63 12.68
N TYR A 383 9.22 19.30 13.37
CA TYR A 383 9.83 17.97 13.35
C TYR A 383 10.12 17.38 14.73
N GLY A 384 9.88 18.11 15.83
CA GLY A 384 10.24 17.69 17.17
C GLY A 384 9.77 16.27 17.52
N ASN A 385 8.51 15.94 17.20
CA ASN A 385 7.97 14.59 17.42
C ASN A 385 8.74 13.51 16.67
N LEU A 386 9.20 13.82 15.46
CA LEU A 386 9.96 12.88 14.62
C LEU A 386 11.39 12.71 15.14
N PHE A 387 11.99 13.80 15.62
CA PHE A 387 13.30 13.77 16.26
C PHE A 387 13.27 12.95 17.56
N ASP A 388 12.25 13.15 18.40
CA ASP A 388 12.05 12.38 19.62
C ASP A 388 11.85 10.88 19.31
N MET A 389 11.10 10.57 18.27
CA MET A 389 10.89 9.19 17.83
C MET A 389 12.21 8.56 17.36
N TYR A 390 12.99 9.26 16.54
CA TYR A 390 14.28 8.78 16.08
C TYR A 390 15.25 8.56 17.24
N PHE A 391 15.32 9.53 18.17
CA PHE A 391 16.16 9.44 19.36
C PHE A 391 15.80 8.23 20.23
N LYS A 392 14.51 7.99 20.48
CA LYS A 392 14.05 6.83 21.27
C LYS A 392 14.39 5.48 20.65
N ILE A 393 14.50 5.42 19.31
CA ILE A 393 14.82 4.17 18.59
C ILE A 393 16.33 3.97 18.49
N ASN A 394 17.09 5.03 18.17
CA ASN A 394 18.50 4.91 17.80
C ASN A 394 19.47 5.46 18.87
N ASN A 395 18.97 6.12 19.90
CA ASN A 395 19.79 6.82 20.91
C ASN A 395 20.78 7.85 20.29
N VAL A 396 20.40 8.43 19.14
CA VAL A 396 21.14 9.50 18.46
C VAL A 396 20.22 10.71 18.31
N SER A 397 20.69 11.87 18.77
CA SER A 397 19.92 13.12 18.72
C SER A 397 20.04 13.77 17.34
N PRO A 398 18.94 13.93 16.58
CA PRO A 398 18.97 14.66 15.31
C PRO A 398 19.29 16.16 15.45
N TRP A 399 19.31 16.68 16.67
CA TRP A 399 19.76 18.03 16.98
C TRP A 399 21.29 18.21 16.92
N GLU A 400 22.01 17.11 17.11
CA GLU A 400 23.47 17.09 17.22
C GLU A 400 24.15 16.39 16.04
N GLU A 401 23.56 15.26 15.59
CA GLU A 401 24.12 14.41 14.53
C GLU A 401 23.05 14.07 13.49
N PRO A 402 23.41 13.85 12.22
CA PRO A 402 22.45 13.47 11.20
C PRO A 402 21.79 12.11 11.48
N MET A 403 20.55 11.96 11.04
CA MET A 403 19.87 10.67 11.02
C MET A 403 20.50 9.76 9.98
N MET A 404 20.51 8.46 10.23
CA MET A 404 20.75 7.44 9.23
C MET A 404 19.44 6.97 8.64
N ILE A 405 19.34 6.92 7.31
CA ILE A 405 18.17 6.43 6.58
C ILE A 405 18.59 5.45 5.49
N TYR A 406 17.69 4.52 5.13
CA TYR A 406 17.83 3.62 3.99
C TYR A 406 16.46 3.30 3.37
N PRO A 407 16.39 3.01 2.06
CA PRO A 407 15.14 2.63 1.42
C PRO A 407 14.55 1.34 1.95
N ALA A 408 13.21 1.28 2.02
CA ALA A 408 12.46 0.08 2.40
C ALA A 408 11.15 -0.04 1.64
N ILE A 409 10.69 -1.27 1.43
CA ILE A 409 9.39 -1.54 0.84
C ILE A 409 8.28 -0.92 1.70
N HIS A 410 7.33 -0.25 1.08
CA HIS A 410 6.36 0.58 1.80
C HIS A 410 4.92 0.45 1.32
N TYR A 411 4.66 0.50 0.02
CA TYR A 411 3.32 0.52 -0.56
C TYR A 411 3.26 -0.34 -1.81
N THR A 412 2.15 -1.04 -2.03
CA THR A 412 1.94 -1.80 -3.25
C THR A 412 0.89 -1.11 -4.12
N MET A 413 1.29 -0.69 -5.34
CA MET A 413 0.36 -0.13 -6.32
C MET A 413 -0.37 -1.24 -7.07
N GLY A 414 0.18 -2.44 -7.13
CA GLY A 414 -0.53 -3.63 -7.58
C GLY A 414 -1.59 -4.10 -6.57
N GLY A 415 -2.48 -4.98 -7.01
CA GLY A 415 -3.55 -5.53 -6.18
C GLY A 415 -4.65 -6.16 -7.01
N ILE A 416 -5.79 -6.45 -6.41
CA ILE A 416 -6.93 -7.01 -7.14
C ILE A 416 -7.38 -6.02 -8.23
N TRP A 417 -7.57 -6.52 -9.43
CA TRP A 417 -8.16 -5.73 -10.52
C TRP A 417 -9.61 -5.37 -10.20
N VAL A 418 -9.97 -4.11 -10.41
CA VAL A 418 -11.33 -3.60 -10.25
C VAL A 418 -11.73 -2.73 -11.45
N ASP A 419 -13.03 -2.69 -11.74
CA ASP A 419 -13.60 -1.76 -12.71
C ASP A 419 -13.79 -0.36 -12.09
N TYR A 420 -14.44 0.55 -12.82
CA TYR A 420 -14.70 1.91 -12.35
C TYR A 420 -15.62 1.95 -11.12
N ASP A 421 -16.42 0.91 -10.90
CA ASP A 421 -17.30 0.76 -9.74
C ASP A 421 -16.62 0.10 -8.54
N LEU A 422 -15.32 -0.18 -8.60
CA LEU A 422 -14.54 -0.92 -7.61
C LEU A 422 -14.93 -2.40 -7.47
N GLN A 423 -15.66 -2.95 -8.46
CA GLN A 423 -16.00 -4.37 -8.51
C GLN A 423 -14.90 -5.15 -9.22
N THR A 424 -14.59 -6.33 -8.69
CA THR A 424 -13.60 -7.26 -9.28
C THR A 424 -14.20 -8.02 -10.47
N THR A 425 -13.45 -8.94 -11.05
CA THR A 425 -13.97 -9.87 -12.07
C THR A 425 -14.96 -10.90 -11.50
N ILE A 426 -15.13 -10.96 -10.19
CA ILE A 426 -16.15 -11.78 -9.52
C ILE A 426 -17.32 -10.89 -9.12
N PRO A 427 -18.54 -11.12 -9.65
CA PRO A 427 -19.72 -10.36 -9.26
C PRO A 427 -19.95 -10.41 -7.74
N GLY A 428 -20.25 -9.25 -7.15
CA GLY A 428 -20.46 -9.11 -5.70
C GLY A 428 -19.19 -9.04 -4.86
N LEU A 429 -18.02 -9.12 -5.48
CA LEU A 429 -16.74 -8.91 -4.82
C LEU A 429 -16.15 -7.55 -5.20
N TYR A 430 -15.83 -6.75 -4.19
CA TYR A 430 -15.24 -5.42 -4.32
C TYR A 430 -13.88 -5.37 -3.64
N ALA A 431 -12.99 -4.51 -4.11
CA ALA A 431 -11.72 -4.24 -3.45
C ALA A 431 -11.47 -2.73 -3.40
N ILE A 432 -11.09 -2.22 -2.23
CA ILE A 432 -10.92 -0.79 -1.97
C ILE A 432 -9.57 -0.48 -1.32
N GLY A 433 -9.11 0.77 -1.50
CA GLY A 433 -7.83 1.22 -0.99
C GLY A 433 -6.66 0.44 -1.60
N GLU A 434 -5.61 0.22 -0.83
CA GLU A 434 -4.39 -0.47 -1.27
C GLU A 434 -4.60 -1.97 -1.62
N ALA A 435 -5.77 -2.55 -1.32
CA ALA A 435 -6.08 -3.92 -1.70
C ALA A 435 -6.38 -4.08 -3.20
N ASN A 436 -6.81 -3.01 -3.87
CA ASN A 436 -6.94 -2.99 -5.33
C ASN A 436 -5.67 -2.47 -6.03
N PHE A 437 -5.61 -2.62 -7.35
CA PHE A 437 -4.49 -2.10 -8.15
C PHE A 437 -4.58 -0.59 -8.32
N SER A 438 -4.44 0.12 -7.39
CA SER A 438 -4.61 1.54 -7.15
C SER A 438 -4.61 2.49 -8.38
N ASP A 439 -5.07 3.71 -8.17
CA ASP A 439 -5.07 4.79 -9.16
C ASP A 439 -3.68 5.47 -9.31
N HIS A 440 -2.61 4.84 -8.83
CA HIS A 440 -1.27 5.45 -8.73
C HIS A 440 -0.28 5.02 -9.83
N GLY A 441 -0.67 4.07 -10.67
CA GLY A 441 0.22 3.58 -11.74
C GLY A 441 1.51 2.95 -11.22
N GLY A 442 2.65 3.29 -11.83
CA GLY A 442 3.96 2.71 -11.48
C GLY A 442 4.60 3.28 -10.21
N ASN A 443 4.15 4.45 -9.76
CA ASN A 443 4.65 5.08 -8.53
C ASN A 443 3.59 6.02 -7.92
N ARG A 444 3.41 5.94 -6.61
CA ARG A 444 2.48 6.76 -5.87
C ARG A 444 3.13 8.05 -5.37
N LEU A 445 2.48 9.19 -5.59
CA LEU A 445 2.88 10.44 -4.97
C LEU A 445 2.73 10.38 -3.45
N GLY A 446 3.61 11.06 -2.73
CA GLY A 446 3.49 11.20 -1.28
C GLY A 446 2.11 11.71 -0.87
N ALA A 447 1.61 11.28 0.29
CA ALA A 447 0.32 11.69 0.86
C ALA A 447 -0.95 11.30 0.06
N SER A 448 -0.86 10.39 -0.93
CA SER A 448 -2.01 9.97 -1.76
C SER A 448 -2.66 8.65 -1.33
N ALA A 449 -1.99 7.81 -0.55
CA ALA A 449 -2.56 6.51 -0.12
C ALA A 449 -3.80 6.67 0.77
N LEU A 450 -3.72 7.56 1.75
CA LEU A 450 -4.84 7.84 2.66
C LEU A 450 -6.00 8.50 1.91
N MET A 451 -5.70 9.35 0.92
CA MET A 451 -6.69 9.97 0.04
C MET A 451 -7.48 8.89 -0.73
N GLN A 452 -6.81 7.92 -1.34
CA GLN A 452 -7.49 6.84 -2.06
C GLN A 452 -8.35 5.98 -1.13
N GLY A 453 -7.85 5.56 0.01
CA GLY A 453 -8.63 4.75 0.95
C GLY A 453 -9.93 5.42 1.39
N LEU A 454 -9.87 6.72 1.69
CA LEU A 454 -11.06 7.50 2.08
C LEU A 454 -11.97 7.86 0.90
N ALA A 455 -11.41 8.08 -0.29
CA ALA A 455 -12.20 8.26 -1.51
C ALA A 455 -13.04 7.01 -1.80
N ASP A 456 -12.40 5.84 -1.83
CA ASP A 456 -13.07 4.58 -2.10
C ASP A 456 -14.12 4.27 -1.02
N GLY A 457 -13.77 4.43 0.26
CA GLY A 457 -14.63 4.06 1.38
C GLY A 457 -15.81 5.02 1.61
N TYR A 458 -15.59 6.33 1.55
CA TYR A 458 -16.65 7.32 1.82
C TYR A 458 -17.45 7.71 0.59
N PHE A 459 -16.81 7.86 -0.58
CA PHE A 459 -17.42 8.57 -1.72
C PHE A 459 -17.69 7.71 -2.94
N VAL A 460 -17.04 6.57 -3.11
CA VAL A 460 -17.20 5.74 -4.32
C VAL A 460 -17.97 4.46 -4.02
N LEU A 461 -17.45 3.56 -3.21
CA LEU A 461 -18.05 2.26 -2.93
C LEU A 461 -19.51 2.33 -2.45
N PRO A 462 -19.90 3.23 -1.52
CA PRO A 462 -21.29 3.27 -1.03
C PRO A 462 -22.31 3.58 -2.13
N ILE A 463 -21.88 4.23 -3.21
CA ILE A 463 -22.70 4.53 -4.38
C ILE A 463 -22.70 3.36 -5.35
N THR A 464 -21.51 2.85 -5.70
CA THR A 464 -21.37 1.84 -6.75
C THR A 464 -21.88 0.46 -6.33
N ILE A 465 -21.68 0.07 -5.08
CA ILE A 465 -22.22 -1.20 -4.56
C ILE A 465 -23.75 -1.24 -4.56
N ALA A 466 -24.40 -0.08 -4.43
CA ALA A 466 -25.85 0.02 -4.44
C ALA A 466 -26.46 -0.47 -5.77
N ASP A 467 -25.80 -0.24 -6.90
CA ASP A 467 -26.27 -0.72 -8.20
C ASP A 467 -26.39 -2.26 -8.22
N TYR A 468 -25.33 -2.96 -7.81
CA TYR A 468 -25.35 -4.41 -7.68
C TYR A 468 -26.41 -4.89 -6.69
N LEU A 469 -26.48 -4.28 -5.52
CA LEU A 469 -27.41 -4.65 -4.45
C LEU A 469 -28.86 -4.33 -4.78
N SER A 470 -29.13 -3.36 -5.67
CA SER A 470 -30.49 -3.01 -6.10
C SER A 470 -31.23 -4.17 -6.76
N HIS A 471 -30.49 -5.11 -7.34
CA HIS A 471 -31.03 -6.32 -7.94
C HIS A 471 -31.14 -7.50 -6.95
N LYS A 472 -30.68 -7.33 -5.71
CA LYS A 472 -30.59 -8.37 -4.67
C LYS A 472 -31.62 -8.24 -3.54
N PHE A 473 -32.45 -7.19 -3.53
CA PHE A 473 -33.36 -6.90 -2.42
C PHE A 473 -34.42 -7.99 -2.15
N ALA A 474 -34.72 -8.81 -3.14
CA ALA A 474 -35.64 -9.95 -3.04
C ALA A 474 -34.93 -11.28 -2.74
N GLU A 475 -33.61 -11.32 -2.82
CA GLU A 475 -32.86 -12.52 -2.49
C GLU A 475 -32.88 -12.75 -0.95
N PRO A 476 -33.02 -14.02 -0.51
CA PRO A 476 -32.91 -14.33 0.90
C PRO A 476 -31.48 -14.10 1.40
N LYS A 477 -31.31 -14.05 2.71
CA LYS A 477 -29.98 -14.10 3.32
C LYS A 477 -29.25 -15.35 2.88
N THR A 478 -27.95 -15.23 2.63
CA THR A 478 -27.11 -16.35 2.22
C THR A 478 -27.13 -17.46 3.26
N ASP A 479 -27.52 -18.67 2.84
CA ASP A 479 -27.51 -19.85 3.72
C ASP A 479 -26.07 -20.35 3.91
N ILE A 480 -25.56 -20.27 5.12
CA ILE A 480 -24.22 -20.75 5.49
C ILE A 480 -24.08 -22.27 5.52
N ASN A 481 -25.19 -23.02 5.39
CA ASN A 481 -25.19 -24.47 5.23
C ASN A 481 -25.14 -24.91 3.77
N ASN A 482 -25.05 -23.96 2.83
CA ASN A 482 -24.87 -24.29 1.42
C ASN A 482 -23.58 -25.11 1.22
N PRO A 483 -23.57 -26.14 0.36
CA PRO A 483 -22.39 -26.98 0.09
C PRO A 483 -21.12 -26.22 -0.30
N ALA A 484 -21.24 -25.00 -0.83
CA ALA A 484 -20.08 -24.14 -1.14
C ALA A 484 -19.31 -23.74 0.13
N PHE A 485 -20.01 -23.51 1.25
CA PHE A 485 -19.37 -23.27 2.54
C PHE A 485 -18.71 -24.53 3.09
N ASP A 486 -19.35 -25.71 2.95
CA ASP A 486 -18.75 -26.98 3.37
C ASP A 486 -17.43 -27.22 2.65
N LYS A 487 -17.41 -26.98 1.33
CA LYS A 487 -16.21 -27.15 0.51
C LYS A 487 -15.11 -26.17 0.92
N ALA A 488 -15.42 -24.89 1.03
CA ALA A 488 -14.44 -23.87 1.40
C ALA A 488 -13.84 -24.11 2.80
N GLU A 489 -14.67 -24.47 3.78
CA GLU A 489 -14.20 -24.80 5.13
C GLU A 489 -13.31 -26.03 5.14
N LYS A 490 -13.66 -27.09 4.38
CA LYS A 490 -12.83 -28.29 4.23
C LYS A 490 -11.50 -27.98 3.56
N ASP A 491 -11.48 -27.13 2.54
CA ASP A 491 -10.24 -26.72 1.86
C ASP A 491 -9.31 -25.95 2.84
N VAL A 492 -9.86 -25.07 3.65
CA VAL A 492 -9.10 -24.36 4.70
C VAL A 492 -8.59 -25.32 5.77
N GLN A 493 -9.44 -26.24 6.24
CA GLN A 493 -9.04 -27.23 7.25
C GLN A 493 -7.91 -28.12 6.73
N ALA A 494 -7.97 -28.55 5.47
CA ALA A 494 -6.93 -29.34 4.85
C ALA A 494 -5.58 -28.61 4.77
N ARG A 495 -5.58 -27.27 4.54
CA ARG A 495 -4.35 -26.46 4.63
C ARG A 495 -3.77 -26.46 6.03
N ILE A 496 -4.60 -26.28 7.04
CA ILE A 496 -4.18 -26.29 8.46
C ILE A 496 -3.62 -27.66 8.85
N ASP A 497 -4.33 -28.73 8.51
CA ASP A 497 -3.92 -30.11 8.82
C ASP A 497 -2.57 -30.46 8.17
N ARG A 498 -2.39 -30.04 6.91
CA ARG A 498 -1.12 -30.23 6.18
C ARG A 498 0.04 -29.56 6.93
N LEU A 499 -0.14 -28.31 7.37
CA LEU A 499 0.93 -27.57 8.09
C LEU A 499 1.31 -28.23 9.42
N PHE A 500 0.34 -28.70 10.20
CA PHE A 500 0.63 -29.43 11.44
C PHE A 500 1.22 -30.83 11.23
N ALA A 501 0.98 -31.45 10.07
CA ALA A 501 1.55 -32.74 9.72
C ALA A 501 3.04 -32.65 9.38
N ILE A 502 3.54 -31.47 8.96
CA ILE A 502 4.96 -31.22 8.69
C ILE A 502 5.65 -30.97 10.03
N LYS A 503 6.35 -31.96 10.53
CA LYS A 503 7.11 -31.84 11.78
C LYS A 503 8.59 -31.57 11.48
N GLY A 504 8.84 -30.45 10.78
CA GLY A 504 10.19 -30.05 10.39
C GLY A 504 10.98 -29.37 11.50
N LYS A 505 12.10 -28.78 11.13
CA LYS A 505 13.07 -28.16 12.03
C LYS A 505 13.15 -26.64 11.88
N GLN A 506 12.72 -26.09 10.73
CA GLN A 506 12.84 -24.67 10.44
C GLN A 506 11.62 -23.90 10.95
N THR A 507 11.86 -22.77 11.61
CA THR A 507 10.77 -21.87 12.03
C THR A 507 10.18 -21.16 10.82
N VAL A 508 8.91 -20.75 10.91
CA VAL A 508 8.24 -19.98 9.87
C VAL A 508 9.00 -18.69 9.56
N ASP A 509 9.44 -17.98 10.61
CA ASP A 509 10.19 -16.73 10.44
C ASP A 509 11.53 -16.93 9.73
N SER A 510 12.25 -18.03 9.98
CA SER A 510 13.53 -18.30 9.31
C SER A 510 13.35 -18.51 7.80
N ILE A 511 12.27 -19.17 7.40
CA ILE A 511 11.94 -19.38 5.98
C ILE A 511 11.44 -18.08 5.35
N HIS A 512 10.62 -17.32 6.06
CA HIS A 512 10.14 -16.04 5.57
C HIS A 512 11.27 -15.01 5.37
N LYS A 513 12.29 -14.99 6.25
CA LYS A 513 13.50 -14.19 6.06
C LYS A 513 14.24 -14.54 4.77
N LYS A 514 14.35 -15.84 4.46
CA LYS A 514 14.98 -16.31 3.21
C LYS A 514 14.19 -15.82 1.99
N LEU A 515 12.85 -15.92 2.03
CA LEU A 515 11.99 -15.36 0.97
C LEU A 515 12.19 -13.85 0.84
N GLY A 516 12.20 -13.12 1.96
CA GLY A 516 12.42 -11.68 1.99
C GLY A 516 13.75 -11.26 1.36
N ASN A 517 14.81 -12.02 1.60
CA ASN A 517 16.12 -11.78 0.98
C ASN A 517 16.08 -12.00 -0.55
N ILE A 518 15.46 -13.08 -1.02
CA ILE A 518 15.27 -13.32 -2.45
C ILE A 518 14.51 -12.15 -3.10
N MET A 519 13.40 -11.74 -2.47
CA MET A 519 12.57 -10.64 -2.97
C MET A 519 13.33 -9.32 -3.00
N TRP A 520 14.08 -9.00 -1.93
CA TRP A 520 14.84 -7.74 -1.87
C TRP A 520 15.97 -7.69 -2.89
N GLU A 521 16.70 -8.79 -3.06
CA GLU A 521 17.83 -8.88 -3.98
C GLU A 521 17.40 -8.82 -5.45
N TYR A 522 16.41 -9.61 -5.84
CA TYR A 522 16.07 -9.81 -7.25
C TYR A 522 14.79 -9.11 -7.71
N VAL A 523 13.87 -8.81 -6.79
CA VAL A 523 12.56 -8.18 -7.08
C VAL A 523 12.43 -6.82 -6.39
N GLY A 524 13.54 -6.25 -5.96
CA GLY A 524 13.63 -4.97 -5.25
C GLY A 524 13.75 -3.76 -6.18
N MET A 525 14.74 -2.90 -5.89
CA MET A 525 14.89 -1.60 -6.56
C MET A 525 15.51 -1.65 -7.96
N ALA A 526 16.35 -2.62 -8.24
CA ALA A 526 16.99 -2.81 -9.54
C ALA A 526 16.84 -4.27 -9.95
N ARG A 527 16.09 -4.52 -10.99
CA ARG A 527 15.66 -5.85 -11.44
C ARG A 527 16.34 -6.18 -12.76
N SER A 528 16.84 -7.40 -12.91
CA SER A 528 17.39 -7.92 -14.17
C SER A 528 16.63 -9.16 -14.62
N GLU A 529 16.65 -9.45 -15.91
CA GLU A 529 16.05 -10.67 -16.45
C GLU A 529 16.60 -11.93 -15.77
N GLU A 530 17.93 -12.00 -15.62
CA GLU A 530 18.62 -13.10 -14.95
C GLU A 530 18.19 -13.22 -13.48
N GLY A 531 18.21 -12.09 -12.73
CA GLY A 531 17.82 -12.05 -11.34
C GLY A 531 16.36 -12.45 -11.11
N LEU A 532 15.44 -11.99 -11.99
CA LEU A 532 14.03 -12.35 -11.90
C LEU A 532 13.77 -13.83 -12.19
N LYS A 533 14.44 -14.42 -13.18
CA LYS A 533 14.39 -15.86 -13.45
C LYS A 533 14.93 -16.67 -12.28
N LYS A 534 16.03 -16.21 -11.68
CA LYS A 534 16.61 -16.80 -10.47
C LYS A 534 15.67 -16.70 -9.29
N ALA A 535 15.02 -15.54 -9.08
CA ALA A 535 14.02 -15.36 -8.02
C ALA A 535 12.88 -16.37 -8.14
N ILE A 536 12.29 -16.53 -9.33
CA ILE A 536 11.21 -17.51 -9.56
C ILE A 536 11.66 -18.91 -9.17
N LYS A 537 12.87 -19.33 -9.59
CA LYS A 537 13.41 -20.64 -9.24
C LYS A 537 13.63 -20.78 -7.73
N GLU A 538 14.32 -19.84 -7.10
CA GLU A 538 14.66 -19.90 -5.67
C GLU A 538 13.41 -19.82 -4.78
N ILE A 539 12.38 -19.06 -5.16
CA ILE A 539 11.10 -19.02 -4.45
C ILE A 539 10.43 -20.40 -4.48
N ASN A 540 10.39 -21.06 -5.64
CA ASN A 540 9.81 -22.40 -5.76
C ASN A 540 10.63 -23.46 -5.00
N ASP A 541 11.96 -23.38 -5.05
CA ASP A 541 12.84 -24.25 -4.27
C ASP A 541 12.60 -24.06 -2.76
N LEU A 542 12.47 -22.82 -2.31
CA LEU A 542 12.21 -22.50 -0.90
C LEU A 542 10.80 -22.94 -0.46
N LYS A 543 9.80 -22.80 -1.34
CA LYS A 543 8.43 -23.32 -1.11
C LYS A 543 8.46 -24.84 -0.91
N ALA A 544 9.25 -25.57 -1.69
CA ALA A 544 9.43 -27.02 -1.51
C ALA A 544 10.08 -27.35 -0.16
N VAL A 545 11.06 -26.57 0.26
CA VAL A 545 11.67 -26.69 1.60
C VAL A 545 10.65 -26.42 2.70
N PHE A 546 9.81 -25.41 2.56
CA PHE A 546 8.75 -25.09 3.50
C PHE A 546 7.80 -26.28 3.73
N TYR A 547 7.28 -26.90 2.67
CA TYR A 547 6.38 -28.05 2.79
C TYR A 547 7.05 -29.35 3.26
N LYS A 548 8.37 -29.37 3.34
CA LYS A 548 9.12 -30.51 3.84
C LYS A 548 9.62 -30.34 5.28
N ASP A 549 9.98 -29.13 5.67
CA ASP A 549 10.81 -28.91 6.87
C ASP A 549 10.32 -27.76 7.79
N VAL A 550 9.15 -27.17 7.53
CA VAL A 550 8.60 -26.15 8.43
C VAL A 550 8.11 -26.78 9.74
N CYS A 551 8.33 -26.10 10.84
CA CYS A 551 7.81 -26.46 12.16
C CYS A 551 6.72 -25.45 12.56
N VAL A 552 5.48 -25.91 12.71
CA VAL A 552 4.37 -25.13 13.28
C VAL A 552 4.05 -25.73 14.66
N PRO A 553 4.51 -25.11 15.75
CA PRO A 553 4.26 -25.59 17.10
C PRO A 553 2.84 -25.28 17.56
N GLY A 554 2.40 -25.93 18.63
CA GLY A 554 1.11 -25.71 19.25
C GLY A 554 -0.01 -26.48 18.58
N GLU A 555 -1.23 -26.02 18.75
CA GLU A 555 -2.47 -26.64 18.28
C GLU A 555 -3.36 -25.65 17.54
N GLN A 556 -4.31 -26.16 16.75
CA GLN A 556 -5.23 -25.34 15.98
C GLN A 556 -6.20 -24.56 16.87
N TYR A 557 -6.81 -25.23 17.86
CA TYR A 557 -7.93 -24.68 18.64
C TYR A 557 -7.46 -23.85 19.84
N GLN A 558 -6.50 -22.99 19.59
CA GLN A 558 -5.97 -22.01 20.51
C GLN A 558 -5.45 -20.79 19.78
N PHE A 559 -5.06 -19.75 20.53
CA PHE A 559 -4.29 -18.65 19.98
C PHE A 559 -2.92 -19.17 19.52
N ASN A 560 -2.67 -19.17 18.22
CA ASN A 560 -1.45 -19.72 17.62
C ASN A 560 -0.92 -18.81 16.50
N GLN A 561 0.02 -17.93 16.84
CA GLN A 561 0.63 -17.00 15.89
C GLN A 561 1.52 -17.70 14.86
N GLU A 562 2.13 -18.82 15.20
CA GLU A 562 2.98 -19.56 14.25
C GLU A 562 2.14 -20.19 13.14
N LEU A 563 0.94 -20.67 13.46
CA LEU A 563 -0.02 -21.11 12.43
C LEU A 563 -0.46 -19.95 11.54
N GLU A 564 -0.76 -18.78 12.10
CA GLU A 564 -1.11 -17.59 11.33
C GLU A 564 0.01 -17.21 10.36
N LYS A 565 1.25 -17.16 10.83
CA LYS A 565 2.43 -16.87 9.99
C LYS A 565 2.64 -17.91 8.90
N ALA A 566 2.46 -19.21 9.22
CA ALA A 566 2.64 -20.30 8.27
C ALA A 566 1.61 -20.23 7.12
N LEU A 567 0.32 -19.99 7.43
CA LEU A 567 -0.72 -19.79 6.43
C LEU A 567 -0.45 -18.59 5.52
N ARG A 568 0.06 -17.49 6.08
CA ARG A 568 0.45 -16.31 5.28
C ARG A 568 1.67 -16.56 4.43
N LEU A 569 2.65 -17.31 4.93
CA LEU A 569 3.86 -17.61 4.18
C LEU A 569 3.58 -18.48 2.95
N GLU A 570 2.61 -19.40 3.01
CA GLU A 570 2.13 -20.10 1.82
C GLU A 570 1.72 -19.13 0.71
N ASP A 571 0.93 -18.11 1.08
CA ASP A 571 0.47 -17.08 0.14
C ASP A 571 1.63 -16.18 -0.32
N PHE A 572 2.57 -15.84 0.54
CA PHE A 572 3.72 -15.00 0.19
C PHE A 572 4.64 -15.64 -0.85
N PHE A 573 4.82 -16.95 -0.85
CA PHE A 573 5.56 -17.63 -1.92
C PHE A 573 4.91 -17.38 -3.29
N GLU A 574 3.60 -17.53 -3.36
CA GLU A 574 2.86 -17.39 -4.60
C GLU A 574 2.78 -15.91 -5.04
N ILE A 575 2.58 -14.97 -4.11
CA ILE A 575 2.60 -13.53 -4.37
C ILE A 575 3.97 -13.11 -4.87
N GLY A 576 5.04 -13.54 -4.22
CA GLY A 576 6.41 -13.22 -4.60
C GLY A 576 6.76 -13.74 -6.00
N GLU A 577 6.33 -14.96 -6.32
CA GLU A 577 6.50 -15.52 -7.66
C GLU A 577 5.74 -14.72 -8.72
N LEU A 578 4.49 -14.33 -8.45
CA LEU A 578 3.71 -13.53 -9.40
C LEU A 578 4.31 -12.14 -9.60
N MET A 579 4.83 -11.51 -8.52
CA MET A 579 5.57 -10.25 -8.63
C MET A 579 6.78 -10.39 -9.55
N ALA A 580 7.57 -11.45 -9.39
CA ALA A 580 8.74 -11.71 -10.22
C ALA A 580 8.36 -11.99 -11.69
N ARG A 581 7.28 -12.74 -11.93
CA ARG A 581 6.77 -13.03 -13.28
C ARG A 581 6.27 -11.76 -13.99
N ASP A 582 5.54 -10.91 -13.28
CA ASP A 582 5.04 -9.65 -13.84
C ASP A 582 6.21 -8.69 -14.15
N ALA A 583 7.19 -8.60 -13.25
CA ALA A 583 8.41 -7.83 -13.47
C ALA A 583 9.23 -8.34 -14.67
N LEU A 584 9.30 -9.66 -14.84
CA LEU A 584 9.98 -10.28 -15.98
C LEU A 584 9.25 -10.00 -17.30
N ASN A 585 7.91 -10.07 -17.30
CA ASN A 585 7.09 -9.75 -18.47
C ASN A 585 7.22 -8.27 -18.88
N ARG A 586 7.38 -7.36 -17.94
CA ARG A 586 7.44 -5.91 -18.18
C ARG A 586 8.88 -5.44 -18.36
N ASN A 587 9.39 -5.57 -19.59
CA ASN A 587 10.75 -5.13 -19.92
C ASN A 587 10.82 -3.62 -20.25
N GLU A 588 10.44 -2.82 -19.28
CA GLU A 588 10.56 -1.36 -19.26
C GLU A 588 10.92 -0.91 -17.84
N SER A 589 11.24 0.36 -17.66
CA SER A 589 11.35 0.98 -16.34
C SER A 589 10.32 2.09 -16.19
N CYS A 590 9.42 1.95 -15.20
CA CYS A 590 8.41 2.94 -14.88
C CYS A 590 8.16 2.98 -13.36
N GLY A 591 8.24 4.17 -12.78
CA GLY A 591 8.04 4.35 -11.35
C GLY A 591 8.95 3.47 -10.49
N GLY A 592 8.34 2.70 -9.58
CA GLY A 592 9.05 1.76 -8.71
C GLY A 592 9.57 0.51 -9.39
N HIS A 593 9.08 0.21 -10.59
CA HIS A 593 9.59 -0.90 -11.41
C HIS A 593 10.76 -0.43 -12.26
N PHE A 594 11.96 -0.85 -11.92
CA PHE A 594 13.18 -0.52 -12.66
C PHE A 594 13.89 -1.78 -13.15
N ARG A 595 14.03 -1.88 -14.48
CA ARG A 595 14.77 -2.93 -15.17
C ARG A 595 16.12 -2.39 -15.61
N VAL A 596 17.19 -3.08 -15.21
CA VAL A 596 18.57 -2.65 -15.58
C VAL A 596 18.80 -2.67 -17.09
N GLU A 597 18.06 -3.49 -17.83
CA GLU A 597 18.09 -3.53 -19.30
C GLU A 597 17.34 -2.36 -19.95
N SER A 598 16.48 -1.66 -19.19
CA SER A 598 15.61 -0.59 -19.69
C SER A 598 15.92 0.72 -18.98
N GLN A 599 17.10 1.25 -19.23
CA GLN A 599 17.57 2.54 -18.73
C GLN A 599 18.18 3.37 -19.85
N THR A 600 18.26 4.69 -19.63
CA THR A 600 18.95 5.61 -20.53
C THR A 600 20.47 5.47 -20.38
N GLU A 601 21.24 6.07 -21.27
CA GLU A 601 22.72 6.14 -21.16
C GLU A 601 23.18 6.80 -19.85
N GLU A 602 22.34 7.65 -19.28
CA GLU A 602 22.60 8.33 -18.00
C GLU A 602 22.15 7.55 -16.77
N GLY A 603 21.63 6.32 -16.94
CA GLY A 603 21.16 5.45 -15.86
C GLY A 603 19.74 5.77 -15.33
N GLU A 604 18.98 6.61 -16.04
CA GLU A 604 17.59 6.92 -15.67
C GLU A 604 16.61 5.89 -16.24
N ALA A 605 15.43 5.81 -15.63
CA ALA A 605 14.38 4.89 -16.05
C ALA A 605 13.93 5.16 -17.49
N LYS A 606 13.91 4.13 -18.32
CA LYS A 606 13.43 4.18 -19.70
C LYS A 606 12.12 3.43 -19.83
N ARG A 607 11.05 4.19 -20.06
CA ARG A 607 9.71 3.67 -20.29
C ARG A 607 9.55 3.25 -21.75
N ASP A 608 8.72 2.23 -22.00
CA ASP A 608 8.35 1.77 -23.34
C ASP A 608 6.82 1.80 -23.49
N ASP A 609 6.31 2.98 -23.88
CA ASP A 609 4.88 3.22 -24.02
C ASP A 609 4.24 2.45 -25.19
N ALA A 610 5.03 2.13 -26.22
CA ALA A 610 4.54 1.38 -27.38
C ALA A 610 4.13 -0.05 -27.03
N ASN A 611 4.87 -0.69 -26.13
CA ASN A 611 4.70 -2.10 -25.80
C ASN A 611 4.02 -2.35 -24.44
N TYR A 612 4.10 -1.40 -23.46
CA TYR A 612 3.69 -1.64 -22.08
C TYR A 612 2.65 -0.68 -21.53
N MET A 613 1.97 0.12 -22.39
CA MET A 613 0.87 0.99 -21.95
C MET A 613 -0.41 0.19 -21.71
N TYR A 614 -0.39 -0.67 -20.68
CA TYR A 614 -1.52 -1.48 -20.29
C TYR A 614 -1.46 -1.84 -18.80
N VAL A 615 -2.61 -2.18 -18.24
CA VAL A 615 -2.72 -2.87 -16.95
C VAL A 615 -2.48 -4.35 -17.18
N ALA A 616 -1.49 -4.93 -16.52
CA ALA A 616 -1.22 -6.36 -16.56
C ALA A 616 -2.13 -7.07 -15.55
N ALA A 617 -3.19 -7.70 -16.01
CA ALA A 617 -4.14 -8.43 -15.19
C ALA A 617 -3.90 -9.93 -15.29
N TRP A 618 -3.49 -10.55 -14.19
CA TRP A 618 -3.16 -11.96 -14.12
C TRP A 618 -4.36 -12.79 -13.64
N GLU A 619 -4.61 -13.89 -14.33
CA GLU A 619 -5.63 -14.88 -13.97
C GLU A 619 -4.98 -16.12 -13.39
N TYR A 620 -5.45 -16.54 -12.21
CA TYR A 620 -5.06 -17.82 -11.62
C TYR A 620 -5.65 -18.98 -12.40
N LYS A 621 -4.84 -19.94 -12.77
CA LYS A 621 -5.31 -21.15 -13.48
C LYS A 621 -5.54 -22.32 -12.52
N ARG A 622 -4.51 -22.87 -11.97
CA ARG A 622 -4.52 -23.94 -10.95
C ARG A 622 -3.16 -24.02 -10.29
N GLU A 623 -3.08 -24.68 -9.16
CA GLU A 623 -1.80 -24.98 -8.53
C GLU A 623 -0.88 -25.76 -9.52
N GLY A 624 0.37 -25.30 -9.65
CA GLY A 624 1.36 -25.86 -10.57
C GLY A 624 1.19 -25.48 -12.05
N GLN A 625 0.21 -24.65 -12.39
CA GLN A 625 0.07 -24.05 -13.73
C GLN A 625 0.50 -22.59 -13.72
N GLU A 626 1.08 -22.14 -14.84
CA GLU A 626 1.41 -20.74 -15.00
C GLU A 626 0.15 -19.87 -15.08
N PRO A 627 0.14 -18.69 -14.43
CA PRO A 627 -0.96 -17.76 -14.54
C PRO A 627 -1.05 -17.19 -15.95
N GLU A 628 -2.23 -16.83 -16.38
CA GLU A 628 -2.46 -16.22 -17.70
C GLU A 628 -2.50 -14.70 -17.60
N LEU A 629 -1.75 -14.03 -18.47
CA LEU A 629 -1.74 -12.57 -18.57
C LEU A 629 -2.85 -12.08 -19.52
N HIS A 630 -3.70 -11.20 -18.99
CA HIS A 630 -4.62 -10.39 -19.76
C HIS A 630 -4.17 -8.93 -19.74
N LYS A 631 -4.27 -8.25 -20.87
CA LYS A 631 -3.83 -6.86 -21.01
C LYS A 631 -5.04 -5.96 -21.18
N GLU A 632 -5.19 -4.98 -20.28
CA GLU A 632 -6.14 -3.89 -20.43
C GLU A 632 -5.40 -2.66 -20.97
N PRO A 633 -5.64 -2.24 -22.22
CA PRO A 633 -4.97 -1.08 -22.79
C PRO A 633 -5.28 0.19 -22.03
N LEU A 634 -4.26 0.98 -21.71
CA LEU A 634 -4.41 2.33 -21.19
C LEU A 634 -4.40 3.34 -22.33
N LYS A 635 -5.38 4.24 -22.35
CA LYS A 635 -5.50 5.32 -23.33
C LYS A 635 -5.52 6.64 -22.60
N TYR A 636 -4.78 7.61 -23.12
CA TYR A 636 -4.71 8.97 -22.60
C TYR A 636 -5.31 9.92 -23.63
N GLU A 637 -6.50 10.43 -23.32
CA GLU A 637 -7.28 11.34 -24.18
C GLU A 637 -7.22 12.79 -23.71
N PHE A 638 -6.95 12.99 -22.42
CA PHE A 638 -7.03 14.28 -21.74
C PHE A 638 -5.67 14.78 -21.23
N ILE A 639 -4.64 14.00 -21.40
CA ILE A 639 -3.28 14.33 -20.99
C ILE A 639 -2.28 13.83 -22.04
N GLU A 640 -1.31 14.68 -22.38
CA GLU A 640 -0.20 14.29 -23.26
C GLU A 640 0.82 13.47 -22.49
N VAL A 641 1.17 12.30 -23.02
CA VAL A 641 2.19 11.41 -22.43
C VAL A 641 3.58 12.00 -22.65
N LYS A 642 4.28 12.30 -21.56
CA LYS A 642 5.64 12.89 -21.57
C LYS A 642 6.58 12.11 -20.67
N THR A 643 7.87 12.13 -21.00
CA THR A 643 8.89 11.60 -20.11
C THR A 643 9.01 12.46 -18.85
N ARG A 644 9.20 11.84 -17.69
CA ARG A 644 9.50 12.57 -16.45
C ARG A 644 10.91 13.15 -16.55
N ASN A 645 11.08 14.42 -16.21
CA ASN A 645 12.37 15.07 -16.07
C ASN A 645 12.46 15.75 -14.70
N TYR A 646 13.52 15.51 -13.96
CA TYR A 646 13.78 16.09 -12.63
C TYR A 646 15.14 16.81 -12.58
N LYS A 647 15.81 16.96 -13.72
CA LYS A 647 17.11 17.63 -13.84
C LYS A 647 16.98 19.12 -14.18
N ASP A 648 15.93 19.48 -14.94
CA ASP A 648 15.68 20.85 -15.41
C ASP A 648 14.67 21.58 -14.52
#